data_662a93d2dec4a96ff4a42deeb6aba09c
#
_entry.id   662a93d2dec4a96ff4a42deeb6aba09c
#
_cell.length_a   1.000
_cell.length_b   1.000
_cell.length_c   1.000
_cell.angle_alpha   90.00
_cell.angle_beta   90.00
_cell.angle_gamma   90.00
#
_symmetry.space_group_name_H-M   'P 1'
#
loop_
_entity.id
_entity.type
_entity.pdbx_description
1 polymer ?
#
loop_
_entity_poly.entity_id
_entity_poly.type
_entity_poly.pdbx_seq_one_letter_code
_entity_poly.pdbx_strand_id
1 'polypeptide(L)'
;MRSCVAAIALVSSAAVVCSVVLADAQTAPQPAITPSTVSSDTALVGWAAGPAVAAELQAEKTMMAVPSGANALEIEHHLSSVPHRAGSAADYATALYVKRRLDADGFATRIVPYQVAFTGPLQQSLSMVAPRRVSFDLIEGVSGHHTKWEIMAGQPFLEESGDGDVTGPVVYVNAATKDDLTEIDARHVSLKNVIALVRLSVPGSGGFRALNPSWIPYNELRKRGVIGILEFMEPATTGYGGGAMWPNGNYKNENMAERMSGMSPRGFMMFPPGDPTIGGRAPIPGEPHKAWNEIPHATIPELSITQSTARSLLSAMTGSVVPQSWHPMFEFVAHFGGNVVVHIHSKFERELKTIWLVFGDMRGAREPDSIVMIGSHRDAMTFGAIDPGSGTTVLLQDADAFHALAQQGWRPNRTLEIASWDGHELGLFGSAAYIYQNGAQLRKNLFQYINTDQLTTGDPFVVSASPGLYSFMKQICDVVPGADGKGMVGMRDQRIDPLLNPITGGSDHQNFSYMLGVLSTSNGYYGYFGAHHTAEDNLDGLRTYDPGMRQAVVTAQVTGIQAMRAANATVEPLRIEEIPAQMLEDLLPVQLAVFQKSNGAVTFGELRQALDRYKEAAHATDLAMQQAEAKGDVVSMQAIAADEQASRDAFYLSGGLLENAYYHTIDRVYTSFPEIVFAGGKDTVIKSAYARILSATQLATDALHQHLSS
;
A
#
# COMPACT_ATOMS: atom_id res chain seq x y z
N MET A 1 10.62 -54.53 -24.78
CA MET A 1 10.97 -54.36 -23.37
C MET A 1 12.27 -53.61 -23.28
N ARG A 2 12.25 -52.35 -23.03
CA ARG A 2 13.27 -51.32 -22.70
C ARG A 2 12.93 -50.03 -23.46
N SER A 3 12.17 -49.19 -22.81
CA SER A 3 12.05 -47.77 -23.11
C SER A 3 10.76 -47.23 -22.50
N CYS A 4 10.71 -47.08 -21.18
CA CYS A 4 9.69 -46.32 -20.43
C CYS A 4 10.14 -46.18 -18.97
N VAL A 5 11.35 -45.60 -18.73
CA VAL A 5 11.80 -45.19 -17.40
C VAL A 5 12.80 -44.02 -17.61
N ALA A 6 12.28 -42.86 -17.96
CA ALA A 6 13.12 -41.65 -17.99
C ALA A 6 12.32 -40.33 -17.87
N ALA A 7 11.05 -40.36 -17.48
CA ALA A 7 10.24 -39.15 -17.39
C ALA A 7 9.59 -38.91 -16.00
N ILE A 8 9.98 -39.63 -14.95
CA ILE A 8 9.39 -39.52 -13.61
C ILE A 8 10.42 -39.03 -12.55
N ALA A 9 11.65 -38.79 -12.92
CA ALA A 9 12.72 -38.48 -11.96
C ALA A 9 13.01 -36.97 -11.75
N LEU A 10 12.28 -36.05 -12.36
CA LEU A 10 12.53 -34.60 -12.25
C LEU A 10 11.48 -33.81 -11.46
N VAL A 11 10.40 -34.44 -11.02
CA VAL A 11 9.38 -33.77 -10.17
C VAL A 11 9.50 -34.18 -8.70
N SER A 12 10.25 -35.24 -8.38
CA SER A 12 10.43 -35.72 -7.01
C SER A 12 11.62 -35.13 -6.26
N SER A 13 12.54 -34.45 -6.93
CA SER A 13 13.74 -33.88 -6.26
C SER A 13 13.49 -32.50 -5.63
N ALA A 14 12.48 -31.74 -6.08
CA ALA A 14 12.15 -30.45 -5.46
C ALA A 14 11.33 -30.60 -4.17
N ALA A 15 10.52 -31.64 -4.06
CA ALA A 15 9.72 -31.92 -2.86
C ALA A 15 10.54 -32.59 -1.74
N VAL A 16 11.59 -33.32 -2.08
CA VAL A 16 12.46 -34.01 -1.12
C VAL A 16 13.45 -33.02 -0.47
N VAL A 17 13.91 -31.99 -1.20
CA VAL A 17 14.81 -30.97 -0.62
C VAL A 17 14.07 -30.06 0.38
N CYS A 18 12.77 -29.76 0.17
CA CYS A 18 11.99 -29.02 1.17
C CYS A 18 11.70 -29.84 2.44
N SER A 19 11.55 -31.15 2.33
CA SER A 19 11.27 -32.01 3.50
C SER A 19 12.49 -32.28 4.37
N VAL A 20 13.70 -32.26 3.81
CA VAL A 20 14.95 -32.49 4.56
C VAL A 20 15.41 -31.24 5.32
N VAL A 21 15.13 -30.02 4.78
CA VAL A 21 15.45 -28.77 5.47
C VAL A 21 14.50 -28.49 6.66
N LEU A 22 13.26 -29.03 6.62
CA LEU A 22 12.31 -28.93 7.74
C LEU A 22 12.52 -29.96 8.85
N ALA A 23 13.25 -31.05 8.59
CA ALA A 23 13.50 -32.09 9.59
C ALA A 23 14.69 -31.78 10.52
N ASP A 24 15.67 -31.02 10.07
CA ASP A 24 16.85 -30.66 10.89
C ASP A 24 16.65 -29.39 11.76
N ALA A 25 15.53 -28.67 11.61
CA ALA A 25 15.20 -27.51 12.43
C ALA A 25 14.49 -27.86 13.76
N GLN A 26 14.24 -29.14 14.05
CA GLN A 26 13.45 -29.57 15.21
C GLN A 26 14.26 -30.12 16.40
N THR A 27 15.59 -30.02 16.43
CA THR A 27 16.38 -30.62 17.54
C THR A 27 17.47 -29.72 18.12
N ALA A 28 17.19 -28.44 18.30
CA ALA A 28 17.94 -27.64 19.28
C ALA A 28 16.96 -27.14 20.34
N PRO A 29 17.15 -27.44 21.65
CA PRO A 29 16.31 -26.84 22.67
C PRO A 29 16.64 -25.35 22.74
N GLN A 30 15.65 -24.51 22.38
CA GLN A 30 15.74 -23.09 22.69
C GLN A 30 15.88 -22.92 24.21
N PRO A 31 16.76 -22.02 24.69
CA PRO A 31 16.79 -21.67 26.08
C PRO A 31 15.42 -21.07 26.44
N ALA A 32 14.79 -21.64 27.46
CA ALA A 32 13.55 -21.14 28.01
C ALA A 32 13.79 -19.68 28.44
N ILE A 33 13.16 -18.75 27.76
CA ILE A 33 13.06 -17.36 28.22
C ILE A 33 12.19 -17.42 29.47
N THR A 34 12.80 -17.34 30.62
CA THR A 34 12.09 -17.15 31.88
C THR A 34 11.40 -15.80 31.83
N PRO A 35 10.07 -15.72 31.98
CA PRO A 35 9.41 -14.42 32.04
C PRO A 35 9.94 -13.67 33.25
N SER A 36 10.57 -12.53 33.02
CA SER A 36 10.87 -11.60 34.09
C SER A 36 9.53 -11.13 34.63
N THR A 37 9.27 -11.43 35.89
CA THR A 37 8.08 -11.00 36.62
C THR A 37 8.22 -9.53 37.01
N VAL A 38 8.18 -8.64 36.05
CA VAL A 38 7.79 -7.24 36.26
C VAL A 38 6.32 -7.18 35.88
N SER A 39 5.47 -6.76 36.80
CA SER A 39 4.06 -6.51 36.59
C SER A 39 3.91 -5.59 35.38
N SER A 40 3.49 -6.15 34.24
CA SER A 40 3.49 -5.50 32.93
C SER A 40 2.36 -4.46 32.74
N ASP A 41 1.59 -4.17 33.78
CA ASP A 41 0.31 -3.46 33.65
C ASP A 41 0.42 -1.92 33.65
N THR A 42 1.62 -1.33 33.74
CA THR A 42 1.78 0.14 33.84
C THR A 42 2.92 0.75 33.02
N ALA A 43 3.79 -0.03 32.41
CA ALA A 43 4.91 0.50 31.63
C ALA A 43 4.51 0.70 30.16
N LEU A 44 4.53 1.93 29.68
CA LEU A 44 4.33 2.26 28.26
C LEU A 44 5.68 2.42 27.55
N VAL A 45 5.78 1.90 26.32
CA VAL A 45 6.99 2.03 25.49
C VAL A 45 7.27 3.51 25.23
N GLY A 46 8.50 3.95 25.49
CA GLY A 46 8.94 5.33 25.32
C GLY A 46 8.51 6.30 26.44
N TRP A 47 7.93 5.78 27.53
CA TRP A 47 7.46 6.60 28.63
C TRP A 47 8.25 6.39 29.91
N ALA A 48 8.64 7.48 30.55
CA ALA A 48 9.19 7.44 31.90
C ALA A 48 8.08 7.05 32.90
N ALA A 49 8.35 6.08 33.78
CA ALA A 49 7.41 5.71 34.83
C ALA A 49 7.09 6.92 35.73
N GLY A 50 5.80 7.12 36.01
CA GLY A 50 5.36 8.23 36.84
C GLY A 50 3.89 8.61 36.65
N PRO A 51 3.45 9.73 37.28
CA PRO A 51 2.05 10.14 37.24
C PRO A 51 1.51 10.43 35.82
N ALA A 52 2.38 10.77 34.86
CA ALA A 52 2.00 11.03 33.49
C ALA A 52 1.39 9.81 32.82
N VAL A 53 1.91 8.59 33.09
CA VAL A 53 1.36 7.34 32.56
C VAL A 53 -0.08 7.13 33.03
N ALA A 54 -0.36 7.31 34.31
CA ALA A 54 -1.70 7.18 34.84
C ALA A 54 -2.69 8.21 34.26
N ALA A 55 -2.23 9.44 34.03
CA ALA A 55 -3.02 10.49 33.41
C ALA A 55 -3.35 10.13 31.95
N GLU A 56 -2.38 9.63 31.19
CA GLU A 56 -2.56 9.16 29.82
C GLU A 56 -3.58 8.02 29.73
N LEU A 57 -3.39 6.96 30.51
CA LEU A 57 -4.33 5.83 30.55
C LEU A 57 -5.77 6.24 30.98
N GLN A 58 -5.91 7.32 31.75
CA GLN A 58 -7.22 7.88 32.06
C GLN A 58 -7.80 8.66 30.87
N ALA A 59 -6.97 9.41 30.13
CA ALA A 59 -7.38 10.15 28.94
C ALA A 59 -7.77 9.21 27.79
N GLU A 60 -7.08 8.07 27.64
CA GLU A 60 -7.41 7.04 26.63
C GLU A 60 -8.85 6.51 26.77
N LYS A 61 -9.44 6.52 27.96
CA LYS A 61 -10.84 6.14 28.16
C LYS A 61 -11.80 7.10 27.46
N THR A 62 -11.49 8.39 27.42
CA THR A 62 -12.27 9.37 26.65
C THR A 62 -12.06 9.13 25.15
N MET A 63 -10.83 8.92 24.70
CA MET A 63 -10.52 8.57 23.32
C MET A 63 -11.32 7.35 22.86
N MET A 64 -11.38 6.29 23.65
CA MET A 64 -12.16 5.09 23.32
C MET A 64 -13.69 5.31 23.32
N ALA A 65 -14.19 6.30 24.05
CA ALA A 65 -15.63 6.50 24.24
C ALA A 65 -16.28 7.42 23.20
N VAL A 66 -15.51 8.27 22.51
CA VAL A 66 -16.04 9.28 21.58
C VAL A 66 -16.35 8.71 20.20
N PRO A 67 -15.50 7.92 19.54
CA PRO A 67 -15.81 7.37 18.23
C PRO A 67 -17.10 6.54 18.26
N SER A 68 -17.97 6.76 17.28
CA SER A 68 -19.27 6.08 17.22
C SER A 68 -19.67 5.75 15.79
N GLY A 69 -20.39 4.61 15.61
CA GLY A 69 -20.87 4.19 14.30
C GLY A 69 -21.88 5.16 13.69
N ALA A 70 -22.67 5.85 14.51
CA ALA A 70 -23.63 6.84 14.01
C ALA A 70 -22.92 8.06 13.42
N ASN A 71 -21.90 8.59 14.12
CA ASN A 71 -21.09 9.69 13.63
C ASN A 71 -20.27 9.28 12.39
N ALA A 72 -19.68 8.08 12.40
CA ALA A 72 -18.99 7.53 11.26
C ALA A 72 -19.86 7.48 10.00
N LEU A 73 -21.09 6.98 10.14
CA LEU A 73 -22.03 6.91 9.02
C LEU A 73 -22.47 8.30 8.52
N GLU A 74 -22.61 9.29 9.41
CA GLU A 74 -22.89 10.68 9.03
C GLU A 74 -21.75 11.27 8.21
N ILE A 75 -20.51 11.09 8.66
CA ILE A 75 -19.30 11.55 7.95
C ILE A 75 -19.27 10.93 6.55
N GLU A 76 -19.43 9.62 6.46
CA GLU A 76 -19.44 8.89 5.19
C GLU A 76 -20.51 9.37 4.23
N HIS A 77 -21.70 9.66 4.74
CA HIS A 77 -22.77 10.20 3.91
C HIS A 77 -22.38 11.55 3.26
N HIS A 78 -21.59 12.37 3.93
CA HIS A 78 -21.08 13.61 3.37
C HIS A 78 -19.93 13.40 2.38
N LEU A 79 -19.06 12.44 2.63
CA LEU A 79 -17.90 12.19 1.79
C LEU A 79 -18.26 11.46 0.49
N SER A 80 -19.09 10.41 0.58
CA SER A 80 -19.29 9.42 -0.48
C SER A 80 -20.66 9.44 -1.16
N SER A 81 -21.44 10.54 -1.01
CA SER A 81 -22.75 10.68 -1.67
C SER A 81 -22.68 10.83 -3.18
N VAL A 82 -21.57 11.33 -3.70
CA VAL A 82 -21.32 11.54 -5.13
C VAL A 82 -19.87 11.18 -5.45
N PRO A 83 -19.58 10.75 -6.69
CA PRO A 83 -18.21 10.53 -7.11
C PRO A 83 -17.36 11.81 -6.98
N HIS A 84 -16.16 11.70 -6.42
CA HIS A 84 -15.32 12.85 -6.10
C HIS A 84 -13.84 12.61 -6.46
N ARG A 85 -13.60 12.40 -7.75
CA ARG A 85 -12.23 12.29 -8.26
C ARG A 85 -11.42 13.55 -8.02
N ALA A 86 -10.12 13.37 -7.79
CA ALA A 86 -9.16 14.45 -7.59
C ALA A 86 -9.37 15.62 -8.56
N GLY A 87 -9.35 16.84 -8.04
CA GLY A 87 -9.52 18.06 -8.80
C GLY A 87 -10.93 18.34 -9.33
N SER A 88 -11.95 17.58 -8.93
CA SER A 88 -13.35 17.84 -9.26
C SER A 88 -14.00 18.84 -8.30
N ALA A 89 -15.15 19.41 -8.69
CA ALA A 89 -15.92 20.27 -7.79
C ALA A 89 -16.46 19.50 -6.56
N ALA A 90 -16.74 18.21 -6.72
CA ALA A 90 -17.18 17.35 -5.61
C ALA A 90 -16.02 17.08 -4.64
N ASP A 91 -14.82 16.85 -5.14
CA ASP A 91 -13.62 16.71 -4.33
C ASP A 91 -13.31 17.98 -3.54
N TYR A 92 -13.39 19.16 -4.16
CA TYR A 92 -13.26 20.43 -3.43
C TYR A 92 -14.33 20.60 -2.33
N ALA A 93 -15.55 20.12 -2.59
CA ALA A 93 -16.62 20.15 -1.57
C ALA A 93 -16.30 19.26 -0.37
N THR A 94 -15.68 18.08 -0.57
CA THR A 94 -15.19 17.22 0.52
C THR A 94 -14.02 17.87 1.26
N ALA A 95 -13.10 18.54 0.58
CA ALA A 95 -12.04 19.31 1.21
C ALA A 95 -12.59 20.41 2.16
N LEU A 96 -13.61 21.13 1.71
CA LEU A 96 -14.30 22.14 2.52
C LEU A 96 -15.07 21.52 3.68
N TYR A 97 -15.61 20.31 3.51
CA TYR A 97 -16.28 19.57 4.59
C TYR A 97 -15.28 19.19 5.68
N VAL A 98 -14.17 18.54 5.32
CA VAL A 98 -13.11 18.17 6.26
C VAL A 98 -12.59 19.41 7.01
N LYS A 99 -12.29 20.49 6.29
CA LYS A 99 -11.84 21.74 6.92
C LYS A 99 -12.85 22.25 7.95
N ARG A 100 -14.14 22.31 7.62
CA ARG A 100 -15.18 22.80 8.55
C ARG A 100 -15.30 21.92 9.79
N ARG A 101 -15.16 20.59 9.67
CA ARG A 101 -15.17 19.68 10.83
C ARG A 101 -14.00 19.98 11.75
N LEU A 102 -12.79 20.06 11.19
CA LEU A 102 -11.58 20.38 11.96
C LEU A 102 -11.62 21.79 12.61
N ASP A 103 -12.19 22.80 11.91
CA ASP A 103 -12.41 24.13 12.49
C ASP A 103 -13.35 24.06 13.71
N ALA A 104 -14.44 23.27 13.61
CA ALA A 104 -15.39 23.09 14.69
C ALA A 104 -14.78 22.41 15.91
N ASP A 105 -13.83 21.50 15.69
CA ASP A 105 -13.08 20.80 16.72
C ASP A 105 -11.91 21.63 17.29
N GLY A 106 -11.74 22.85 16.80
CA GLY A 106 -10.75 23.81 17.35
C GLY A 106 -9.33 23.60 16.83
N PHE A 107 -9.14 22.88 15.74
CA PHE A 107 -7.86 22.81 15.05
C PHE A 107 -7.57 24.08 14.27
N ALA A 108 -6.29 24.47 14.18
CA ALA A 108 -5.84 25.55 13.31
C ALA A 108 -5.71 25.00 11.88
N THR A 109 -6.67 25.32 11.01
CA THR A 109 -6.76 24.67 9.70
C THR A 109 -6.17 25.49 8.56
N ARG A 110 -5.69 24.80 7.51
CA ARG A 110 -5.24 25.39 6.25
C ARG A 110 -5.59 24.47 5.07
N ILE A 111 -5.82 25.06 3.89
CA ILE A 111 -5.88 24.34 2.62
C ILE A 111 -4.65 24.73 1.80
N VAL A 112 -3.94 23.73 1.30
CA VAL A 112 -2.76 23.90 0.43
C VAL A 112 -3.10 23.38 -0.97
N PRO A 113 -3.25 24.27 -1.95
CA PRO A 113 -3.55 23.86 -3.33
C PRO A 113 -2.28 23.52 -4.09
N TYR A 114 -2.36 22.50 -4.95
CA TYR A 114 -1.34 22.18 -5.96
C TYR A 114 -1.97 22.05 -7.33
N GLN A 115 -1.24 22.47 -8.37
CA GLN A 115 -1.61 22.21 -9.77
C GLN A 115 -0.94 20.93 -10.20
N VAL A 116 -1.70 19.94 -10.65
CA VAL A 116 -1.19 18.63 -11.05
C VAL A 116 -1.71 18.19 -12.40
N ALA A 117 -0.94 17.36 -13.07
CA ALA A 117 -1.37 16.71 -14.29
C ALA A 117 -2.55 15.76 -14.02
N PHE A 118 -3.60 15.90 -14.78
CA PHE A 118 -4.81 15.08 -14.71
C PHE A 118 -5.13 14.45 -16.04
N THR A 119 -5.57 13.20 -16.00
CA THR A 119 -6.14 12.50 -17.16
C THR A 119 -7.51 11.92 -16.80
N GLY A 120 -8.42 11.93 -17.76
CA GLY A 120 -9.75 11.35 -17.54
C GLY A 120 -10.48 11.02 -18.85
N PRO A 121 -11.37 10.03 -18.84
CA PRO A 121 -12.11 9.66 -20.03
C PRO A 121 -13.12 10.74 -20.41
N LEU A 122 -13.14 11.11 -21.69
CA LEU A 122 -14.20 11.93 -22.30
C LEU A 122 -15.20 11.06 -23.05
N GLN A 123 -14.70 10.06 -23.79
CA GLN A 123 -15.53 9.14 -24.57
C GLN A 123 -14.84 7.78 -24.62
N GLN A 124 -15.60 6.73 -24.39
CA GLN A 124 -15.15 5.36 -24.55
C GLN A 124 -16.28 4.51 -25.14
N SER A 125 -15.96 3.68 -26.13
CA SER A 125 -16.89 2.67 -26.63
C SER A 125 -16.17 1.42 -27.10
N LEU A 126 -16.85 0.30 -27.02
CA LEU A 126 -16.40 -1.01 -27.48
C LEU A 126 -17.51 -1.71 -28.25
N SER A 127 -17.20 -2.21 -29.43
CA SER A 127 -18.10 -3.08 -30.15
C SER A 127 -17.37 -4.25 -30.81
N MET A 128 -17.97 -5.42 -30.78
CA MET A 128 -17.54 -6.54 -31.63
C MET A 128 -18.14 -6.34 -33.03
N VAL A 129 -17.31 -6.38 -34.07
CA VAL A 129 -17.75 -6.24 -35.47
C VAL A 129 -17.73 -7.56 -36.22
N ALA A 130 -16.97 -8.53 -35.74
CA ALA A 130 -16.98 -9.93 -36.24
C ALA A 130 -16.73 -10.88 -35.07
N PRO A 131 -17.24 -12.13 -35.09
CA PRO A 131 -18.07 -12.76 -36.15
C PRO A 131 -19.51 -12.28 -36.18
N ARG A 132 -19.93 -11.54 -35.17
CA ARG A 132 -21.26 -10.92 -35.06
C ARG A 132 -21.13 -9.48 -34.58
N ARG A 133 -22.13 -8.63 -34.89
CA ARG A 133 -22.13 -7.25 -34.38
C ARG A 133 -22.76 -7.21 -32.99
N VAL A 134 -22.02 -6.69 -32.01
CA VAL A 134 -22.46 -6.49 -30.63
C VAL A 134 -21.86 -5.16 -30.14
N SER A 135 -22.69 -4.26 -29.66
CA SER A 135 -22.22 -3.09 -28.90
C SER A 135 -22.20 -3.48 -27.42
N PHE A 136 -21.09 -3.28 -26.75
CA PHE A 136 -20.96 -3.55 -25.32
C PHE A 136 -21.33 -2.31 -24.52
N ASP A 137 -22.13 -2.52 -23.49
CA ASP A 137 -22.31 -1.53 -22.46
C ASP A 137 -21.07 -1.56 -21.55
N LEU A 138 -20.41 -0.43 -21.38
CA LEU A 138 -19.22 -0.31 -20.55
C LEU A 138 -19.54 0.15 -19.12
N ILE A 139 -20.80 0.54 -18.82
CA ILE A 139 -21.21 0.80 -17.44
C ILE A 139 -21.26 -0.53 -16.67
N GLU A 140 -20.75 -0.53 -15.46
CA GLU A 140 -20.77 -1.69 -14.58
C GLU A 140 -22.22 -2.15 -14.31
N GLY A 141 -22.38 -3.36 -13.77
CA GLY A 141 -23.68 -3.92 -13.48
C GLY A 141 -24.28 -4.73 -14.62
N VAL A 142 -25.50 -5.22 -14.42
CA VAL A 142 -26.19 -6.05 -15.41
C VAL A 142 -26.69 -5.14 -16.56
N SER A 143 -26.22 -5.39 -17.76
CA SER A 143 -26.57 -4.61 -18.94
C SER A 143 -28.09 -4.35 -19.03
N GLY A 144 -28.44 -3.07 -19.14
CA GLY A 144 -29.81 -2.60 -19.17
C GLY A 144 -30.54 -2.53 -17.83
N HIS A 145 -29.86 -2.85 -16.71
CA HIS A 145 -30.42 -2.83 -15.34
C HIS A 145 -29.43 -2.17 -14.37
N HIS A 146 -29.01 -0.95 -14.66
CA HIS A 146 -28.08 -0.22 -13.81
C HIS A 146 -28.77 0.43 -12.61
N THR A 147 -28.11 0.37 -11.46
CA THR A 147 -28.48 1.13 -10.27
C THR A 147 -28.15 2.62 -10.45
N LYS A 148 -28.65 3.46 -9.53
CA LYS A 148 -28.24 4.86 -9.49
C LYS A 148 -26.74 5.04 -9.30
N TRP A 149 -26.08 4.14 -8.56
CA TRP A 149 -24.66 4.21 -8.27
C TRP A 149 -23.81 3.98 -9.53
N GLU A 150 -24.12 2.92 -10.27
CA GLU A 150 -23.41 2.60 -11.53
C GLU A 150 -23.57 3.70 -12.58
N ILE A 151 -24.79 4.28 -12.70
CA ILE A 151 -25.05 5.40 -13.61
C ILE A 151 -24.23 6.63 -13.20
N MET A 152 -24.17 6.95 -11.90
CA MET A 152 -23.42 8.12 -11.40
C MET A 152 -21.90 7.90 -11.48
N ALA A 153 -21.40 6.69 -11.23
CA ALA A 153 -19.98 6.35 -11.37
C ALA A 153 -19.52 6.42 -12.83
N GLY A 154 -20.42 6.18 -13.78
CA GLY A 154 -20.10 6.15 -15.21
C GLY A 154 -19.27 4.93 -15.62
N GLN A 155 -18.67 5.01 -16.78
CA GLN A 155 -17.86 3.92 -17.32
C GLN A 155 -16.56 3.73 -16.52
N PRO A 156 -16.11 2.49 -16.27
CA PRO A 156 -14.76 2.21 -15.80
C PRO A 156 -13.72 2.66 -16.83
N PHE A 157 -12.55 3.00 -16.35
CA PHE A 157 -11.49 3.53 -17.20
C PHE A 157 -10.12 3.15 -16.67
N LEU A 158 -9.13 3.24 -17.55
CA LEU A 158 -7.72 3.11 -17.18
C LEU A 158 -7.10 4.51 -17.32
N GLU A 159 -6.58 5.03 -16.23
CA GLU A 159 -5.89 6.32 -16.24
C GLU A 159 -4.72 6.28 -17.23
N GLU A 160 -4.44 7.42 -17.87
CA GLU A 160 -3.41 7.54 -18.88
C GLU A 160 -3.65 6.74 -20.18
N SER A 161 -4.81 6.12 -20.37
CA SER A 161 -5.15 5.51 -21.66
C SER A 161 -4.90 6.47 -22.82
N GLY A 162 -4.41 5.95 -23.92
CA GLY A 162 -4.23 6.70 -25.16
C GLY A 162 -5.56 7.01 -25.85
N ASP A 163 -5.57 8.07 -26.66
CA ASP A 163 -6.64 8.32 -27.62
C ASP A 163 -6.53 7.33 -28.78
N GLY A 164 -7.67 6.92 -29.33
CA GLY A 164 -7.68 6.07 -30.50
C GLY A 164 -9.07 5.74 -31.01
N ASP A 165 -9.11 5.47 -32.29
CA ASP A 165 -10.28 4.96 -33.02
C ASP A 165 -9.76 3.80 -33.87
N VAL A 166 -9.79 2.59 -33.34
CA VAL A 166 -9.09 1.44 -33.90
C VAL A 166 -10.01 0.23 -34.05
N THR A 167 -9.81 -0.49 -35.15
CA THR A 167 -10.48 -1.77 -35.41
C THR A 167 -9.42 -2.84 -35.66
N GLY A 168 -9.51 -3.97 -34.96
CA GLY A 168 -8.55 -5.05 -35.13
C GLY A 168 -9.02 -6.39 -34.55
N PRO A 169 -8.37 -7.48 -34.98
CA PRO A 169 -8.61 -8.79 -34.38
C PRO A 169 -8.14 -8.80 -32.92
N VAL A 170 -8.88 -9.50 -32.06
CA VAL A 170 -8.54 -9.67 -30.65
C VAL A 170 -7.66 -10.91 -30.48
N VAL A 171 -6.57 -10.75 -29.73
CA VAL A 171 -5.70 -11.84 -29.30
C VAL A 171 -5.61 -11.85 -27.78
N TYR A 172 -5.90 -13.00 -27.17
CA TYR A 172 -5.75 -13.20 -25.74
C TYR A 172 -4.29 -13.48 -25.38
N VAL A 173 -3.74 -12.67 -24.49
CA VAL A 173 -2.30 -12.67 -24.16
C VAL A 173 -2.02 -12.99 -22.69
N ASN A 174 -2.97 -13.60 -21.97
CA ASN A 174 -2.91 -13.85 -20.54
C ASN A 174 -2.62 -12.56 -19.76
N ALA A 175 -1.65 -12.54 -18.86
CA ALA A 175 -1.24 -11.34 -18.12
C ALA A 175 -0.19 -10.49 -18.86
N ALA A 176 0.18 -10.88 -20.08
CA ALA A 176 1.23 -10.24 -20.88
C ALA A 176 2.59 -10.13 -20.13
N THR A 177 2.89 -11.05 -19.23
CA THR A 177 4.20 -11.15 -18.58
C THR A 177 5.28 -11.46 -19.61
N LYS A 178 6.55 -11.32 -19.23
CA LYS A 178 7.66 -11.70 -20.08
C LYS A 178 7.57 -13.16 -20.52
N ASP A 179 7.15 -14.05 -19.63
CA ASP A 179 6.98 -15.47 -19.91
C ASP A 179 5.79 -15.72 -20.85
N ASP A 180 4.67 -15.01 -20.64
CA ASP A 180 3.53 -15.07 -21.56
C ASP A 180 3.91 -14.62 -22.96
N LEU A 181 4.63 -13.52 -23.10
CA LEU A 181 5.09 -13.02 -24.39
C LEU A 181 6.09 -13.97 -25.06
N THR A 182 6.94 -14.66 -24.27
CA THR A 182 7.84 -15.71 -24.77
C THR A 182 7.05 -16.90 -25.31
N GLU A 183 5.99 -17.31 -24.62
CA GLU A 183 5.10 -18.39 -25.06
C GLU A 183 4.35 -18.02 -26.36
N ILE A 184 3.88 -16.76 -26.47
CA ILE A 184 3.26 -16.22 -27.70
C ILE A 184 4.25 -16.28 -28.88
N ASP A 185 5.49 -15.83 -28.67
CA ASP A 185 6.53 -15.87 -29.69
C ASP A 185 6.88 -17.30 -30.12
N ALA A 186 6.97 -18.24 -29.14
CA ALA A 186 7.23 -19.66 -29.41
C ALA A 186 6.12 -20.35 -30.21
N ARG A 187 4.89 -19.89 -30.07
CA ARG A 187 3.72 -20.40 -30.84
C ARG A 187 3.50 -19.66 -32.14
N HIS A 188 4.34 -18.71 -32.50
CA HIS A 188 4.23 -17.88 -33.70
C HIS A 188 2.89 -17.14 -33.80
N VAL A 189 2.29 -16.73 -32.65
CA VAL A 189 1.08 -15.91 -32.63
C VAL A 189 1.44 -14.46 -32.90
N SER A 190 0.94 -13.91 -34.01
CA SER A 190 1.25 -12.54 -34.38
C SER A 190 0.47 -11.53 -33.54
N LEU A 191 1.14 -10.57 -32.96
CA LEU A 191 0.54 -9.43 -32.26
C LEU A 191 0.54 -8.13 -33.11
N LYS A 192 0.86 -8.21 -34.39
CA LYS A 192 0.87 -7.06 -35.27
C LYS A 192 -0.55 -6.67 -35.70
N ASN A 193 -0.91 -5.39 -35.46
CA ASN A 193 -2.22 -4.81 -35.77
C ASN A 193 -3.40 -5.52 -35.07
N VAL A 194 -3.17 -6.02 -33.84
CA VAL A 194 -4.20 -6.67 -33.02
C VAL A 194 -4.56 -5.81 -31.82
N ILE A 195 -5.71 -6.13 -31.22
CA ILE A 195 -6.12 -5.64 -29.91
C ILE A 195 -5.79 -6.76 -28.90
N ALA A 196 -4.97 -6.47 -27.91
CA ALA A 196 -4.58 -7.43 -26.89
C ALA A 196 -5.68 -7.50 -25.81
N LEU A 197 -6.14 -8.71 -25.49
CA LEU A 197 -7.01 -8.96 -24.35
C LEU A 197 -6.15 -9.49 -23.18
N VAL A 198 -6.09 -8.72 -22.09
CA VAL A 198 -5.21 -8.97 -20.95
C VAL A 198 -6.01 -9.31 -19.72
N ARG A 199 -5.61 -10.38 -19.04
CA ARG A 199 -6.14 -10.78 -17.74
C ARG A 199 -5.28 -10.18 -16.62
N LEU A 200 -5.87 -9.33 -15.77
CA LEU A 200 -5.14 -8.58 -14.75
C LEU A 200 -4.73 -9.38 -13.53
N SER A 201 -5.49 -10.41 -13.19
CA SER A 201 -5.25 -11.28 -12.06
C SER A 201 -4.79 -12.66 -12.54
N VAL A 202 -3.63 -13.12 -12.06
CA VAL A 202 -3.10 -14.44 -12.33
C VAL A 202 -2.98 -15.20 -11.01
N PRO A 203 -3.42 -16.47 -10.93
CA PRO A 203 -3.28 -17.28 -9.73
C PRO A 203 -1.82 -17.29 -9.23
N GLY A 204 -1.61 -17.01 -7.94
CA GLY A 204 -0.27 -17.01 -7.32
C GLY A 204 0.55 -15.76 -7.53
N SER A 205 0.04 -14.73 -8.19
CA SER A 205 0.77 -13.46 -8.39
C SER A 205 0.70 -12.48 -7.22
N GLY A 206 0.03 -12.83 -6.12
CA GLY A 206 -0.10 -11.97 -4.94
C GLY A 206 -1.01 -10.74 -5.11
N GLY A 207 -1.77 -10.70 -6.19
CA GLY A 207 -2.86 -9.71 -6.38
C GLY A 207 -2.43 -8.35 -6.95
N PHE A 208 -1.20 -7.88 -6.74
CA PHE A 208 -0.75 -6.60 -7.27
C PHE A 208 0.28 -6.75 -8.38
N ARG A 209 -0.02 -6.22 -9.58
CA ARG A 209 0.88 -6.14 -10.74
C ARG A 209 2.17 -5.39 -10.44
N ALA A 210 2.09 -4.35 -9.65
CA ALA A 210 3.16 -3.40 -9.38
C ALA A 210 4.40 -4.04 -8.74
N LEU A 211 4.22 -5.17 -8.06
CA LEU A 211 5.30 -5.88 -7.38
C LEU A 211 5.92 -6.99 -8.22
N ASN A 212 5.44 -7.24 -9.44
CA ASN A 212 6.03 -8.23 -10.35
C ASN A 212 6.94 -7.55 -11.38
N PRO A 213 8.28 -7.60 -11.19
CA PRO A 213 9.24 -6.96 -12.09
C PRO A 213 9.32 -7.60 -13.49
N SER A 214 8.72 -8.78 -13.66
CA SER A 214 8.63 -9.41 -14.98
C SER A 214 7.53 -8.79 -15.85
N TRP A 215 6.72 -7.89 -15.28
CA TRP A 215 5.60 -7.27 -15.94
C TRP A 215 5.99 -5.91 -16.54
N ILE A 216 6.18 -5.85 -17.85
CA ILE A 216 6.42 -4.62 -18.62
C ILE A 216 5.53 -4.68 -19.87
N PRO A 217 4.19 -4.73 -19.72
CA PRO A 217 3.38 -5.17 -20.83
C PRO A 217 3.19 -4.11 -21.91
N TYR A 218 2.98 -2.85 -21.55
CA TYR A 218 2.65 -1.81 -22.54
C TYR A 218 3.71 -1.65 -23.61
N ASN A 219 4.95 -1.38 -23.22
CA ASN A 219 6.03 -1.15 -24.19
C ASN A 219 6.33 -2.39 -25.03
N GLU A 220 6.25 -3.57 -24.44
CA GLU A 220 6.49 -4.83 -25.15
C GLU A 220 5.34 -5.18 -26.09
N LEU A 221 4.09 -4.92 -25.72
CA LEU A 221 2.93 -5.08 -26.60
C LEU A 221 3.01 -4.08 -27.77
N ARG A 222 3.36 -2.83 -27.49
CA ARG A 222 3.56 -1.81 -28.50
C ARG A 222 4.66 -2.16 -29.51
N LYS A 223 5.82 -2.65 -29.04
CA LYS A 223 6.93 -3.10 -29.91
C LYS A 223 6.50 -4.22 -30.87
N ARG A 224 5.56 -5.08 -30.43
CA ARG A 224 5.00 -6.17 -31.24
C ARG A 224 3.90 -5.71 -32.22
N GLY A 225 3.50 -4.44 -32.13
CA GLY A 225 2.52 -3.83 -33.04
C GLY A 225 1.07 -3.91 -32.58
N VAL A 226 0.83 -4.10 -31.28
CA VAL A 226 -0.52 -3.99 -30.68
C VAL A 226 -1.05 -2.57 -30.86
N ILE A 227 -2.32 -2.43 -31.25
CA ILE A 227 -2.98 -1.17 -31.56
C ILE A 227 -4.06 -0.76 -30.55
N GLY A 228 -4.40 -1.62 -29.59
CA GLY A 228 -5.34 -1.36 -28.50
C GLY A 228 -5.26 -2.47 -27.45
N ILE A 229 -5.71 -2.17 -26.24
CA ILE A 229 -5.67 -3.10 -25.10
C ILE A 229 -7.03 -3.14 -24.43
N LEU A 230 -7.50 -4.33 -24.10
CA LEU A 230 -8.67 -4.58 -23.26
C LEU A 230 -8.20 -5.31 -22.00
N GLU A 231 -8.55 -4.79 -20.83
CA GLU A 231 -8.16 -5.38 -19.56
C GLU A 231 -9.37 -5.85 -18.77
N PHE A 232 -9.29 -7.06 -18.21
CA PHE A 232 -10.32 -7.59 -17.32
C PHE A 232 -9.73 -8.29 -16.10
N MET A 233 -10.48 -8.32 -15.01
CA MET A 233 -10.14 -9.06 -13.80
C MET A 233 -10.99 -10.32 -13.65
N GLU A 234 -10.39 -11.36 -13.06
CA GLU A 234 -11.12 -12.55 -12.64
C GLU A 234 -11.22 -12.60 -11.10
N PRO A 235 -12.43 -12.70 -10.54
CA PRO A 235 -12.65 -12.62 -9.10
C PRO A 235 -11.92 -13.68 -8.29
N ALA A 236 -11.88 -14.89 -8.80
CA ALA A 236 -11.39 -16.04 -8.03
C ALA A 236 -9.87 -16.26 -8.12
N THR A 237 -9.15 -15.40 -8.86
CA THR A 237 -7.70 -15.58 -9.10
C THR A 237 -6.83 -14.62 -8.29
N THR A 238 -7.39 -13.79 -7.45
CA THR A 238 -6.67 -12.77 -6.69
C THR A 238 -5.83 -13.30 -5.52
N GLY A 239 -5.63 -14.60 -5.39
CA GLY A 239 -4.77 -15.20 -4.36
C GLY A 239 -5.37 -15.32 -2.96
N TYR A 240 -6.58 -14.85 -2.76
CA TYR A 240 -7.27 -14.82 -1.46
C TYR A 240 -8.21 -16.00 -1.19
N GLY A 241 -7.94 -17.13 -1.80
CA GLY A 241 -8.52 -18.41 -1.37
C GLY A 241 -9.93 -18.75 -1.82
N GLY A 242 -10.53 -18.01 -2.74
CA GLY A 242 -11.88 -18.27 -3.26
C GLY A 242 -13.00 -17.97 -2.24
N GLY A 243 -14.11 -17.43 -2.71
CA GLY A 243 -15.25 -17.07 -1.86
C GLY A 243 -16.46 -16.70 -2.69
N ALA A 244 -17.53 -16.30 -2.00
CA ALA A 244 -18.75 -15.83 -2.66
C ALA A 244 -18.51 -14.47 -3.35
N MET A 245 -19.10 -14.30 -4.53
CA MET A 245 -19.04 -13.05 -5.28
C MET A 245 -20.01 -12.02 -4.70
N TRP A 246 -19.67 -10.76 -4.89
CA TRP A 246 -20.52 -9.62 -4.53
C TRP A 246 -21.92 -9.72 -5.18
N PRO A 247 -23.03 -9.43 -4.48
CA PRO A 247 -23.10 -8.93 -3.09
C PRO A 247 -23.19 -10.01 -2.01
N ASN A 248 -23.08 -11.30 -2.35
CA ASN A 248 -23.20 -12.41 -1.38
C ASN A 248 -21.87 -12.72 -0.67
N GLY A 249 -20.82 -12.04 -1.03
CA GLY A 249 -19.47 -12.14 -0.46
C GLY A 249 -18.57 -11.06 -1.03
N ASN A 250 -17.31 -11.11 -0.65
CA ASN A 250 -16.36 -9.99 -0.87
C ASN A 250 -15.66 -10.04 -2.23
N TYR A 251 -15.94 -11.05 -3.08
CA TYR A 251 -15.27 -11.16 -4.38
C TYR A 251 -16.00 -10.35 -5.45
N LYS A 252 -15.21 -9.76 -6.35
CA LYS A 252 -15.71 -9.04 -7.52
C LYS A 252 -16.60 -9.95 -8.37
N ASN A 253 -17.79 -9.51 -8.75
CA ASN A 253 -18.63 -10.27 -9.67
C ASN A 253 -18.27 -9.99 -11.13
N GLU A 254 -18.85 -10.76 -12.06
CA GLU A 254 -18.51 -10.70 -13.48
C GLU A 254 -18.91 -9.39 -14.18
N ASN A 255 -19.71 -8.55 -13.52
CA ASN A 255 -20.20 -7.28 -14.09
C ASN A 255 -19.54 -6.06 -13.46
N MET A 256 -18.52 -6.24 -12.65
CA MET A 256 -17.69 -5.18 -12.05
C MET A 256 -16.40 -5.02 -12.85
N ALA A 257 -15.93 -3.78 -12.95
CA ALA A 257 -14.65 -3.45 -13.57
C ALA A 257 -13.97 -2.31 -12.82
N GLU A 258 -12.70 -2.45 -12.57
CA GLU A 258 -11.92 -1.44 -11.84
C GLU A 258 -11.60 -0.23 -12.71
N ARG A 259 -11.61 0.92 -12.03
CA ARG A 259 -10.90 2.11 -12.46
C ARG A 259 -9.52 2.06 -11.86
N MET A 260 -8.49 2.22 -12.65
CA MET A 260 -7.12 2.08 -12.16
C MET A 260 -6.12 2.73 -13.13
N SER A 261 -4.89 2.82 -12.70
CA SER A 261 -3.78 3.12 -13.60
C SER A 261 -3.68 2.03 -14.66
N GLY A 262 -3.75 2.39 -15.93
CA GLY A 262 -3.57 1.49 -17.04
C GLY A 262 -2.16 0.88 -17.11
N MET A 263 -1.89 0.11 -18.16
CA MET A 263 -0.55 -0.37 -18.49
C MET A 263 0.34 0.79 -18.97
N SER A 264 0.50 1.82 -18.13
CA SER A 264 1.27 3.02 -18.47
C SER A 264 2.69 2.67 -18.94
N PRO A 265 3.21 3.36 -19.98
CA PRO A 265 4.62 3.23 -20.37
C PRO A 265 5.60 3.60 -19.26
N ARG A 266 5.14 4.30 -18.22
CA ARG A 266 5.93 4.65 -17.03
C ARG A 266 5.93 3.55 -15.95
N GLY A 267 5.13 2.50 -16.10
CA GLY A 267 4.85 1.51 -15.08
C GLY A 267 3.76 1.98 -14.10
N PHE A 268 3.68 1.34 -12.94
CA PHE A 268 2.74 1.69 -11.89
C PHE A 268 3.07 3.08 -11.32
N MET A 269 2.11 4.01 -11.33
CA MET A 269 2.34 5.44 -11.05
C MET A 269 2.80 5.77 -9.63
N MET A 270 2.68 4.84 -8.70
CA MET A 270 3.15 5.04 -7.32
C MET A 270 4.68 4.88 -7.14
N PHE A 271 5.44 4.56 -8.23
CA PHE A 271 6.89 4.32 -8.11
C PHE A 271 7.69 4.87 -9.30
N PRO A 272 8.28 6.06 -9.23
CA PRO A 272 8.20 7.05 -8.14
C PRO A 272 6.86 7.81 -8.16
N PRO A 273 6.33 8.17 -6.99
CA PRO A 273 5.11 8.97 -6.90
C PRO A 273 5.34 10.41 -7.37
N GLY A 274 4.26 11.09 -7.67
CA GLY A 274 4.28 12.49 -8.04
C GLY A 274 4.08 12.75 -9.53
N ASP A 275 3.83 14.01 -9.85
CA ASP A 275 3.44 14.48 -11.19
C ASP A 275 4.56 14.28 -12.22
N PRO A 276 4.35 13.49 -13.27
CA PRO A 276 5.35 13.21 -14.30
C PRO A 276 5.70 14.42 -15.15
N THR A 277 4.80 15.40 -15.27
CA THR A 277 5.03 16.61 -16.09
C THR A 277 6.08 17.53 -15.51
N ILE A 278 6.40 17.37 -14.23
CA ILE A 278 7.48 18.07 -13.53
C ILE A 278 8.61 17.14 -13.08
N GLY A 279 8.68 15.94 -13.65
CA GLY A 279 9.74 14.96 -13.39
C GLY A 279 9.58 14.19 -12.09
N GLY A 280 8.34 13.96 -11.66
CA GLY A 280 8.00 13.23 -10.42
C GLY A 280 8.22 14.03 -9.15
N ARG A 281 8.69 15.28 -9.26
CA ARG A 281 8.78 16.20 -8.13
C ARG A 281 7.41 16.78 -7.80
N ALA A 282 7.30 17.39 -6.63
CA ALA A 282 6.13 18.18 -6.32
C ALA A 282 5.96 19.35 -7.28
N PRO A 283 4.73 19.72 -7.65
CA PRO A 283 4.48 21.00 -8.28
C PRO A 283 4.85 22.11 -7.29
N ILE A 284 6.02 22.67 -7.45
CA ILE A 284 6.33 23.95 -6.82
C ILE A 284 5.47 24.98 -7.55
N PRO A 285 4.65 25.78 -6.84
CA PRO A 285 3.83 26.78 -7.49
C PRO A 285 4.65 27.66 -8.45
N GLY A 286 4.27 27.66 -9.73
CA GLY A 286 4.95 28.41 -10.79
C GLY A 286 6.05 27.69 -11.56
N GLU A 287 6.37 26.42 -11.26
CA GLU A 287 7.21 25.63 -12.17
C GLU A 287 6.46 25.28 -13.45
N PRO A 288 7.12 25.39 -14.61
CA PRO A 288 6.48 25.01 -15.88
C PRO A 288 6.33 23.50 -15.98
N HIS A 289 5.13 23.04 -16.26
CA HIS A 289 4.86 21.64 -16.60
C HIS A 289 5.35 21.31 -18.02
N LYS A 290 5.94 20.13 -18.20
CA LYS A 290 6.21 19.59 -19.53
C LYS A 290 4.90 19.30 -20.24
N ALA A 291 4.89 19.48 -21.56
CA ALA A 291 3.75 19.06 -22.36
C ALA A 291 3.60 17.52 -22.34
N TRP A 292 2.39 17.01 -22.53
CA TRP A 292 2.13 15.57 -22.52
C TRP A 292 2.97 14.76 -23.51
N ASN A 293 3.28 15.35 -24.69
CA ASN A 293 4.14 14.72 -25.68
C ASN A 293 5.63 14.69 -25.31
N GLU A 294 6.02 15.35 -24.23
CA GLU A 294 7.42 15.37 -23.72
C GLU A 294 7.64 14.35 -22.59
N ILE A 295 6.57 13.69 -22.13
CA ILE A 295 6.64 12.65 -21.09
C ILE A 295 6.18 11.31 -21.67
N PRO A 296 6.67 10.18 -21.14
CA PRO A 296 6.13 8.87 -21.49
C PRO A 296 4.64 8.80 -21.13
N HIS A 297 3.79 8.48 -22.10
CA HIS A 297 2.34 8.32 -21.96
C HIS A 297 1.83 7.25 -22.91
N ALA A 298 0.66 6.71 -22.64
CA ALA A 298 0.01 5.75 -23.53
C ALA A 298 -0.39 6.41 -24.87
N THR A 299 -0.12 5.74 -25.95
CA THR A 299 -0.38 6.21 -27.33
C THR A 299 -1.36 5.33 -28.09
N ILE A 300 -1.91 4.29 -27.44
CA ILE A 300 -3.00 3.45 -27.94
C ILE A 300 -4.11 3.39 -26.90
N PRO A 301 -5.37 3.16 -27.31
CA PRO A 301 -6.49 3.04 -26.39
C PRO A 301 -6.37 1.81 -25.51
N GLU A 302 -6.67 2.00 -24.24
CA GLU A 302 -6.77 0.96 -23.21
C GLU A 302 -8.13 1.07 -22.53
N LEU A 303 -8.88 -0.03 -22.44
CA LEU A 303 -10.18 -0.06 -21.80
C LEU A 303 -10.22 -1.10 -20.67
N SER A 304 -10.71 -0.71 -19.50
CA SER A 304 -11.14 -1.64 -18.45
C SER A 304 -12.52 -2.19 -18.84
N ILE A 305 -12.64 -3.50 -18.90
CA ILE A 305 -13.89 -4.18 -19.25
C ILE A 305 -14.30 -5.18 -18.18
N THR A 306 -15.58 -5.43 -18.05
CA THR A 306 -16.10 -6.43 -17.13
C THR A 306 -15.70 -7.85 -17.57
N GLN A 307 -15.67 -8.79 -16.63
CA GLN A 307 -15.44 -10.19 -16.93
C GLN A 307 -16.50 -10.76 -17.88
N SER A 308 -17.76 -10.30 -17.77
CA SER A 308 -18.86 -10.71 -18.67
C SER A 308 -18.62 -10.25 -20.12
N THR A 309 -18.06 -9.06 -20.31
CA THR A 309 -17.63 -8.59 -21.63
C THR A 309 -16.46 -9.43 -22.16
N ALA A 310 -15.45 -9.70 -21.33
CA ALA A 310 -14.33 -10.57 -21.71
C ALA A 310 -14.79 -11.99 -22.03
N ARG A 311 -15.73 -12.56 -21.26
CA ARG A 311 -16.37 -13.86 -21.54
C ARG A 311 -17.01 -13.88 -22.93
N SER A 312 -17.73 -12.82 -23.28
CA SER A 312 -18.39 -12.71 -24.59
C SER A 312 -17.39 -12.69 -25.76
N LEU A 313 -16.23 -12.06 -25.56
CA LEU A 313 -15.15 -12.05 -26.54
C LEU A 313 -14.46 -13.43 -26.62
N LEU A 314 -14.01 -13.97 -25.49
CA LEU A 314 -13.27 -15.22 -25.39
C LEU A 314 -14.08 -16.42 -25.90
N SER A 315 -15.39 -16.48 -25.59
CA SER A 315 -16.26 -17.57 -26.06
C SER A 315 -16.46 -17.58 -27.57
N ALA A 316 -16.28 -16.45 -28.23
CA ALA A 316 -16.39 -16.33 -29.69
C ALA A 316 -15.03 -16.58 -30.41
N MET A 317 -13.94 -16.66 -29.67
CA MET A 317 -12.61 -16.89 -30.24
C MET A 317 -12.43 -18.30 -30.75
N THR A 318 -11.62 -18.43 -31.80
CA THR A 318 -11.22 -19.70 -32.40
C THR A 318 -9.70 -19.70 -32.61
N GLY A 319 -9.17 -20.71 -33.28
CA GLY A 319 -7.74 -20.84 -33.52
C GLY A 319 -7.09 -21.85 -32.58
N SER A 320 -5.78 -21.70 -32.32
CA SER A 320 -5.07 -22.61 -31.41
C SER A 320 -5.49 -22.38 -29.96
N VAL A 321 -5.54 -23.50 -29.21
CA VAL A 321 -5.86 -23.49 -27.79
C VAL A 321 -4.69 -22.84 -27.02
N VAL A 322 -5.02 -22.00 -26.02
CA VAL A 322 -4.02 -21.43 -25.13
C VAL A 322 -3.42 -22.48 -24.19
N PRO A 323 -2.26 -22.21 -23.54
CA PRO A 323 -1.73 -23.09 -22.49
C PRO A 323 -2.75 -23.35 -21.38
N GLN A 324 -2.70 -24.51 -20.75
CA GLN A 324 -3.64 -24.88 -19.68
C GLN A 324 -3.64 -23.86 -18.52
N SER A 325 -2.49 -23.31 -18.18
CA SER A 325 -2.34 -22.29 -17.13
C SER A 325 -2.96 -20.92 -17.48
N TRP A 326 -3.29 -20.70 -18.75
CA TRP A 326 -3.91 -19.45 -19.21
C TRP A 326 -5.43 -19.53 -19.27
N HIS A 327 -6.02 -20.73 -19.06
CA HIS A 327 -7.46 -20.86 -19.10
C HIS A 327 -8.07 -19.95 -18.01
N PRO A 328 -8.93 -18.99 -18.42
CA PRO A 328 -9.73 -18.24 -17.47
C PRO A 328 -10.70 -19.18 -16.73
N MET A 329 -11.26 -18.73 -15.63
CA MET A 329 -12.27 -19.49 -14.88
C MET A 329 -13.63 -19.50 -15.59
N PHE A 330 -13.64 -19.87 -16.87
CA PHE A 330 -14.84 -20.02 -17.68
C PHE A 330 -15.07 -21.49 -18.04
N GLU A 331 -16.30 -21.83 -18.34
CA GLU A 331 -16.74 -23.20 -18.64
C GLU A 331 -16.35 -23.69 -20.04
N PHE A 332 -15.54 -22.93 -20.78
CA PHE A 332 -15.14 -23.24 -22.16
C PHE A 332 -13.62 -23.20 -22.31
N VAL A 333 -13.16 -23.87 -23.38
CA VAL A 333 -11.74 -23.85 -23.74
C VAL A 333 -11.39 -22.51 -24.38
N ALA A 334 -10.39 -21.82 -23.82
CA ALA A 334 -9.93 -20.55 -24.36
C ALA A 334 -8.97 -20.76 -25.54
N HIS A 335 -9.06 -19.86 -26.51
CA HIS A 335 -8.27 -19.83 -27.73
C HIS A 335 -7.50 -18.50 -27.84
N PHE A 336 -6.40 -18.50 -28.60
CA PHE A 336 -5.67 -17.26 -28.84
C PHE A 336 -6.50 -16.21 -29.59
N GLY A 337 -7.47 -16.62 -30.41
CA GLY A 337 -8.35 -15.70 -31.12
C GLY A 337 -7.89 -15.38 -32.56
N GLY A 338 -8.12 -14.14 -32.97
CA GLY A 338 -7.81 -13.67 -34.32
C GLY A 338 -9.02 -13.56 -35.26
N ASN A 339 -10.11 -14.31 -34.97
CA ASN A 339 -11.38 -14.23 -35.70
C ASN A 339 -12.39 -13.26 -35.10
N VAL A 340 -12.23 -12.93 -33.83
CA VAL A 340 -13.01 -11.89 -33.17
C VAL A 340 -12.37 -10.54 -33.50
N VAL A 341 -13.14 -9.65 -34.10
CA VAL A 341 -12.70 -8.30 -34.44
C VAL A 341 -13.52 -7.32 -33.63
N VAL A 342 -12.86 -6.39 -32.97
CA VAL A 342 -13.52 -5.32 -32.22
C VAL A 342 -13.13 -3.95 -32.73
N HIS A 343 -14.01 -2.99 -32.49
CA HIS A 343 -13.78 -1.56 -32.69
C HIS A 343 -13.74 -0.90 -31.30
N ILE A 344 -12.68 -0.16 -31.03
CA ILE A 344 -12.47 0.65 -29.83
C ILE A 344 -12.42 2.11 -30.25
N HIS A 345 -13.23 2.94 -29.58
CA HIS A 345 -13.06 4.38 -29.59
C HIS A 345 -12.76 4.84 -28.17
N SER A 346 -11.70 5.64 -28.00
CA SER A 346 -11.28 6.21 -26.73
C SER A 346 -10.77 7.61 -26.92
N LYS A 347 -11.22 8.53 -26.07
CA LYS A 347 -10.75 9.90 -26.01
C LYS A 347 -10.64 10.34 -24.56
N PHE A 348 -9.50 10.92 -24.21
CA PHE A 348 -9.18 11.39 -22.87
C PHE A 348 -8.94 12.90 -22.85
N GLU A 349 -9.37 13.56 -21.78
CA GLU A 349 -8.86 14.87 -21.42
C GLU A 349 -7.47 14.75 -20.79
N ARG A 350 -6.63 15.76 -21.03
CA ARG A 350 -5.29 15.87 -20.41
C ARG A 350 -5.08 17.34 -20.09
N GLU A 351 -5.19 17.68 -18.83
CA GLU A 351 -5.13 19.06 -18.36
C GLU A 351 -4.47 19.18 -17.00
N LEU A 352 -4.21 20.38 -16.55
CA LEU A 352 -3.81 20.66 -15.18
C LEU A 352 -5.07 20.91 -14.35
N LYS A 353 -5.20 20.20 -13.21
CA LYS A 353 -6.26 20.44 -12.24
C LYS A 353 -5.66 20.84 -10.89
N THR A 354 -6.42 21.57 -10.10
CA THR A 354 -6.06 21.85 -8.73
C THR A 354 -6.50 20.72 -7.83
N ILE A 355 -5.60 20.26 -6.99
CA ILE A 355 -5.88 19.39 -5.84
C ILE A 355 -5.75 20.21 -4.56
N TRP A 356 -6.44 19.79 -3.48
CA TRP A 356 -6.53 20.58 -2.23
C TRP A 356 -6.22 19.72 -1.01
N LEU A 357 -5.00 19.84 -0.49
CA LEU A 357 -4.63 19.22 0.77
C LEU A 357 -5.22 20.03 1.93
N VAL A 358 -5.79 19.35 2.92
CA VAL A 358 -6.35 19.98 4.11
C VAL A 358 -5.55 19.57 5.33
N PHE A 359 -5.12 20.55 6.12
CA PHE A 359 -4.42 20.30 7.37
C PHE A 359 -5.16 20.94 8.53
N GLY A 360 -5.04 20.32 9.71
CA GLY A 360 -5.51 20.85 10.98
C GLY A 360 -4.49 20.56 12.08
N ASP A 361 -4.05 21.61 12.80
CA ASP A 361 -3.03 21.52 13.84
C ASP A 361 -3.66 21.73 15.23
N MET A 362 -3.47 20.79 16.14
CA MET A 362 -3.63 20.96 17.58
C MET A 362 -2.24 21.16 18.18
N ARG A 363 -1.88 22.42 18.45
CA ARG A 363 -0.51 22.80 18.84
C ARG A 363 -0.08 22.16 20.16
N GLY A 364 1.10 21.57 20.16
CA GLY A 364 1.75 20.99 21.32
C GLY A 364 2.09 22.00 22.42
N ALA A 365 1.95 21.56 23.67
CA ALA A 365 2.15 22.42 24.84
C ALA A 365 3.63 22.57 25.25
N ARG A 366 4.48 21.58 24.93
CA ARG A 366 5.89 21.53 25.34
C ARG A 366 6.86 21.51 24.18
N GLU A 367 6.56 20.70 23.17
CA GLU A 367 7.39 20.50 21.99
C GLU A 367 6.58 20.81 20.71
N PRO A 368 6.13 22.09 20.52
CA PRO A 368 5.20 22.45 19.47
C PRO A 368 5.75 22.28 18.04
N ASP A 369 7.06 22.20 17.90
CA ASP A 369 7.71 21.99 16.59
C ASP A 369 7.87 20.49 16.25
N SER A 370 7.69 19.59 17.22
CA SER A 370 7.63 18.15 17.00
C SER A 370 6.20 17.74 16.67
N ILE A 371 6.01 16.94 15.63
CA ILE A 371 4.70 16.65 15.03
C ILE A 371 4.43 15.15 15.05
N VAL A 372 3.26 14.75 15.52
CA VAL A 372 2.65 13.45 15.24
C VAL A 372 1.53 13.70 14.24
N MET A 373 1.62 13.09 13.06
CA MET A 373 0.69 13.32 11.97
C MET A 373 -0.18 12.10 11.72
N ILE A 374 -1.50 12.30 11.60
CA ILE A 374 -2.46 11.31 11.13
C ILE A 374 -2.91 11.74 9.74
N GLY A 375 -2.78 10.88 8.74
CA GLY A 375 -3.11 11.22 7.36
C GLY A 375 -3.99 10.18 6.68
N SER A 376 -4.89 10.69 5.84
CA SER A 376 -5.75 9.90 4.95
C SER A 376 -5.92 10.64 3.63
N HIS A 377 -5.94 9.94 2.51
CA HIS A 377 -6.39 10.63 1.29
C HIS A 377 -7.92 10.80 1.29
N ARG A 378 -8.41 11.60 0.37
CA ARG A 378 -9.81 11.98 0.30
C ARG A 378 -10.40 11.78 -1.08
N ASP A 379 -9.59 12.01 -2.13
CA ASP A 379 -9.98 11.76 -3.50
C ASP A 379 -10.24 10.27 -3.74
N ALA A 380 -11.19 9.95 -4.61
CA ALA A 380 -11.60 8.59 -4.88
C ALA A 380 -11.81 8.33 -6.37
N MET A 381 -11.63 7.10 -6.81
CA MET A 381 -11.92 6.70 -8.20
C MET A 381 -13.42 6.78 -8.53
N THR A 382 -14.29 6.61 -7.50
CA THR A 382 -15.74 6.71 -7.63
C THR A 382 -16.35 7.44 -6.43
N PHE A 383 -17.19 6.76 -5.64
CA PHE A 383 -17.77 7.30 -4.41
C PHE A 383 -16.82 7.21 -3.24
N GLY A 384 -15.93 6.22 -3.24
CA GLY A 384 -14.92 6.07 -2.24
C GLY A 384 -15.44 5.91 -0.81
N ALA A 385 -16.50 5.17 -0.60
CA ALA A 385 -17.06 4.99 0.74
C ALA A 385 -16.15 4.14 1.64
N ILE A 386 -15.36 3.24 1.04
CA ILE A 386 -14.34 2.48 1.75
C ILE A 386 -12.97 3.04 1.41
N ASP A 387 -12.70 3.24 0.13
CA ASP A 387 -11.44 3.73 -0.41
C ASP A 387 -11.58 5.16 -0.99
N PRO A 388 -11.21 6.21 -0.21
CA PRO A 388 -10.65 6.22 1.15
C PRO A 388 -11.61 6.71 2.24
N GLY A 389 -12.90 6.82 1.98
CA GLY A 389 -13.87 7.42 2.89
C GLY A 389 -13.78 6.85 4.31
N SER A 390 -13.59 5.52 4.43
CA SER A 390 -13.43 4.88 5.74
C SER A 390 -12.22 5.42 6.51
N GLY A 391 -11.10 5.70 5.84
CA GLY A 391 -9.92 6.31 6.44
C GLY A 391 -10.12 7.77 6.84
N THR A 392 -10.71 8.58 5.95
CA THR A 392 -11.05 9.97 6.26
C THR A 392 -12.07 10.07 7.40
N THR A 393 -12.99 9.11 7.50
CA THR A 393 -13.94 9.01 8.62
C THR A 393 -13.23 8.74 9.95
N VAL A 394 -12.27 7.82 9.98
CA VAL A 394 -11.42 7.56 11.16
C VAL A 394 -10.69 8.83 11.58
N LEU A 395 -10.05 9.50 10.64
CA LEU A 395 -9.31 10.76 10.88
C LEU A 395 -10.20 11.84 11.52
N LEU A 396 -11.46 12.01 11.07
CA LEU A 396 -12.39 12.97 11.65
C LEU A 396 -12.95 12.53 13.01
N GLN A 397 -13.14 11.24 13.26
CA GLN A 397 -13.49 10.74 14.58
C GLN A 397 -12.35 10.92 15.59
N ASP A 398 -11.10 10.79 15.17
CA ASP A 398 -9.94 11.12 16.01
C ASP A 398 -9.93 12.60 16.37
N ALA A 399 -10.25 13.50 15.43
CA ALA A 399 -10.38 14.93 15.69
C ALA A 399 -11.49 15.24 16.72
N ASP A 400 -12.67 14.66 16.57
CA ASP A 400 -13.77 14.77 17.53
C ASP A 400 -13.33 14.33 18.95
N ALA A 401 -12.56 13.24 19.04
CA ALA A 401 -12.08 12.73 20.31
C ALA A 401 -10.98 13.63 20.94
N PHE A 402 -10.07 14.15 20.14
CA PHE A 402 -9.07 15.14 20.60
C PHE A 402 -9.75 16.44 21.06
N HIS A 403 -10.80 16.89 20.37
CA HIS A 403 -11.64 18.00 20.82
C HIS A 403 -12.24 17.72 22.19
N ALA A 404 -12.89 16.55 22.39
CA ALA A 404 -13.47 16.17 23.66
C ALA A 404 -12.44 16.13 24.79
N LEU A 405 -11.25 15.61 24.55
CA LEU A 405 -10.13 15.62 25.47
C LEU A 405 -9.68 17.05 25.80
N ALA A 406 -9.59 17.90 24.80
CA ALA A 406 -9.20 19.29 24.97
C ALA A 406 -10.20 20.07 25.84
N GLN A 407 -11.51 19.78 25.73
CA GLN A 407 -12.54 20.34 26.62
C GLN A 407 -12.40 19.90 28.07
N GLN A 408 -11.79 18.72 28.32
CA GLN A 408 -11.47 18.24 29.66
C GLN A 408 -10.11 18.77 30.18
N GLY A 409 -9.43 19.64 29.41
CA GLY A 409 -8.16 20.23 29.80
C GLY A 409 -6.93 19.42 29.38
N TRP A 410 -7.09 18.31 28.68
CA TRP A 410 -5.96 17.58 28.07
C TRP A 410 -5.31 18.40 26.94
N ARG A 411 -4.00 18.31 26.83
CA ARG A 411 -3.22 18.93 25.73
C ARG A 411 -2.09 17.99 25.35
N PRO A 412 -1.82 17.82 24.06
CA PRO A 412 -0.65 17.05 23.62
C PRO A 412 0.64 17.83 23.95
N ASN A 413 1.72 17.13 24.24
CA ASN A 413 3.05 17.74 24.39
C ASN A 413 3.61 18.14 23.03
N ARG A 414 3.53 17.26 22.02
CA ARG A 414 3.86 17.50 20.61
C ARG A 414 2.61 17.91 19.84
N THR A 415 2.79 18.62 18.75
CA THR A 415 1.66 18.99 17.88
C THR A 415 1.04 17.73 17.25
N LEU A 416 -0.28 17.61 17.36
CA LEU A 416 -1.05 16.68 16.56
C LEU A 416 -1.47 17.38 15.27
N GLU A 417 -1.04 16.85 14.13
CA GLU A 417 -1.43 17.35 12.82
C GLU A 417 -2.30 16.31 12.10
N ILE A 418 -3.46 16.75 11.64
CA ILE A 418 -4.34 15.96 10.78
C ILE A 418 -4.10 16.41 9.35
N ALA A 419 -3.85 15.45 8.45
CA ALA A 419 -3.57 15.69 7.04
C ALA A 419 -4.56 14.92 6.17
N SER A 420 -5.43 15.64 5.44
CA SER A 420 -6.29 15.05 4.42
C SER A 420 -5.66 15.29 3.06
N TRP A 421 -5.09 14.24 2.50
CA TRP A 421 -4.41 14.26 1.21
C TRP A 421 -5.40 14.31 0.04
N ASP A 422 -4.90 14.66 -1.13
CA ASP A 422 -5.64 14.71 -2.38
C ASP A 422 -4.71 14.33 -3.53
N GLY A 423 -5.27 13.78 -4.61
CA GLY A 423 -4.50 13.30 -5.74
C GLY A 423 -3.72 12.01 -5.46
N HIS A 424 -4.15 11.23 -4.48
CA HIS A 424 -3.62 9.90 -4.18
C HIS A 424 -3.84 8.97 -5.36
N GLU A 425 -5.05 8.94 -5.88
CA GLU A 425 -5.47 8.08 -6.97
C GLU A 425 -4.74 8.39 -8.29
N LEU A 426 -4.21 9.60 -8.42
CA LEU A 426 -3.35 10.01 -9.54
C LEU A 426 -1.90 9.48 -9.42
N GLY A 427 -1.53 8.85 -8.29
CA GLY A 427 -0.18 8.36 -8.00
C GLY A 427 0.49 9.07 -6.83
N LEU A 428 -0.22 9.26 -5.73
CA LEU A 428 0.23 9.87 -4.48
C LEU A 428 0.73 11.32 -4.67
N PHE A 429 0.10 12.07 -5.59
CA PHE A 429 0.61 13.38 -6.00
C PHE A 429 0.66 14.37 -4.85
N GLY A 430 -0.38 14.41 -4.00
CA GLY A 430 -0.49 15.38 -2.93
C GLY A 430 0.56 15.21 -1.83
N SER A 431 0.66 14.02 -1.24
CA SER A 431 1.64 13.75 -0.19
C SER A 431 3.07 13.84 -0.71
N ALA A 432 3.34 13.37 -1.94
CA ALA A 432 4.64 13.54 -2.58
C ALA A 432 5.00 15.02 -2.75
N ALA A 433 4.05 15.84 -3.27
CA ALA A 433 4.21 17.26 -3.43
C ALA A 433 4.59 17.94 -2.10
N TYR A 434 3.84 17.63 -1.06
CA TYR A 434 4.06 18.21 0.26
C TYR A 434 5.43 17.85 0.84
N ILE A 435 5.85 16.60 0.68
CA ILE A 435 7.16 16.11 1.13
C ILE A 435 8.29 16.73 0.32
N TYR A 436 8.19 16.82 -1.00
CA TYR A 436 9.21 17.48 -1.81
C TYR A 436 9.41 18.94 -1.41
N GLN A 437 8.32 19.64 -1.06
CA GLN A 437 8.39 21.04 -0.66
C GLN A 437 8.91 21.22 0.77
N ASN A 438 8.55 20.31 1.70
CA ASN A 438 8.78 20.49 3.12
C ASN A 438 9.71 19.41 3.73
N GLY A 439 10.30 18.54 2.93
CA GLY A 439 10.97 17.30 3.38
C GLY A 439 12.07 17.51 4.42
N ALA A 440 12.90 18.55 4.28
CA ALA A 440 13.95 18.83 5.26
C ALA A 440 13.37 19.17 6.64
N GLN A 441 12.28 19.95 6.69
CA GLN A 441 11.60 20.30 7.93
C GLN A 441 10.84 19.09 8.50
N LEU A 442 10.15 18.35 7.65
CA LEU A 442 9.42 17.14 8.06
C LEU A 442 10.37 16.10 8.64
N ARG A 443 11.50 15.81 7.99
CA ARG A 443 12.48 14.87 8.51
C ARG A 443 13.01 15.27 9.89
N LYS A 444 13.12 16.56 10.16
CA LYS A 444 13.57 17.07 11.46
C LYS A 444 12.48 17.02 12.54
N ASN A 445 11.24 17.30 12.15
CA ASN A 445 10.18 17.63 13.09
C ASN A 445 9.09 16.57 13.18
N LEU A 446 8.92 15.73 12.14
CA LEU A 446 7.89 14.71 12.12
C LEU A 446 8.35 13.50 12.93
N PHE A 447 7.69 13.32 14.06
CA PHE A 447 7.98 12.29 15.05
C PHE A 447 7.44 10.93 14.64
N GLN A 448 6.20 10.90 14.10
CA GLN A 448 5.56 9.69 13.60
C GLN A 448 4.49 10.05 12.57
N TYR A 449 4.30 9.20 11.56
CA TYR A 449 3.20 9.28 10.61
C TYR A 449 2.25 8.08 10.77
N ILE A 450 0.97 8.35 10.94
CA ILE A 450 -0.09 7.34 11.10
C ILE A 450 -1.00 7.43 9.87
N ASN A 451 -0.99 6.40 9.05
CA ASN A 451 -1.81 6.34 7.84
C ASN A 451 -3.15 5.70 8.12
N THR A 452 -4.18 6.30 7.55
CA THR A 452 -5.50 5.72 7.40
C THR A 452 -5.88 5.77 5.91
N ASP A 453 -6.63 4.77 5.43
CA ASP A 453 -6.98 4.61 4.03
C ASP A 453 -8.23 3.74 3.94
N GLN A 454 -8.26 2.68 3.15
CA GLN A 454 -9.33 1.69 3.12
C GLN A 454 -9.25 0.77 4.34
N LEU A 455 -10.06 1.03 5.37
CA LEU A 455 -9.87 0.42 6.70
C LEU A 455 -10.98 -0.53 7.15
N THR A 456 -12.02 -0.74 6.36
CA THR A 456 -13.23 -1.43 6.79
C THR A 456 -13.64 -2.54 5.83
N THR A 457 -12.67 -3.35 5.41
CA THR A 457 -12.88 -4.41 4.40
C THR A 457 -13.07 -5.81 5.01
N GLY A 458 -13.23 -5.90 6.32
CA GLY A 458 -13.42 -7.17 7.04
C GLY A 458 -12.17 -7.68 7.73
N ASP A 459 -12.34 -8.79 8.45
CA ASP A 459 -11.23 -9.41 9.21
C ASP A 459 -10.06 -9.86 8.30
N PRO A 460 -8.83 -9.84 8.84
CA PRO A 460 -8.45 -9.46 10.20
C PRO A 460 -8.15 -7.96 10.37
N PHE A 461 -8.09 -7.48 11.62
CA PHE A 461 -7.42 -6.22 11.92
C PHE A 461 -5.92 -6.39 11.72
N VAL A 462 -5.31 -5.54 10.91
CA VAL A 462 -3.90 -5.60 10.55
C VAL A 462 -3.20 -4.31 10.96
N VAL A 463 -2.03 -4.44 11.53
CA VAL A 463 -1.10 -3.34 11.77
C VAL A 463 0.09 -3.52 10.82
N SER A 464 0.22 -2.62 9.86
CA SER A 464 1.44 -2.48 9.07
C SER A 464 2.27 -1.36 9.67
N ALA A 465 3.48 -1.66 10.14
CA ALA A 465 4.28 -0.72 10.89
C ALA A 465 5.75 -0.73 10.45
N SER A 466 6.42 0.41 10.57
CA SER A 466 7.88 0.46 10.51
C SER A 466 8.47 -0.44 11.60
N PRO A 467 9.49 -1.26 11.29
CA PRO A 467 10.22 -1.98 12.31
C PRO A 467 10.69 -1.04 13.41
N GLY A 468 10.53 -1.44 14.64
CA GLY A 468 10.71 -0.59 15.83
C GLY A 468 9.40 -0.21 16.51
N LEU A 469 8.27 -0.18 15.78
CA LEU A 469 6.96 0.14 16.33
C LEU A 469 6.11 -1.09 16.74
N TYR A 470 6.58 -2.31 16.55
CA TYR A 470 5.76 -3.50 16.78
C TYR A 470 5.33 -3.66 18.24
N SER A 471 6.26 -3.52 19.18
CA SER A 471 5.96 -3.58 20.61
C SER A 471 5.06 -2.45 21.07
N PHE A 472 5.23 -1.24 20.53
CA PHE A 472 4.37 -0.08 20.78
C PHE A 472 2.94 -0.33 20.31
N MET A 473 2.78 -0.78 19.07
CA MET A 473 1.46 -1.07 18.50
C MET A 473 0.80 -2.26 19.19
N LYS A 474 1.59 -3.26 19.59
CA LYS A 474 1.08 -4.37 20.39
C LYS A 474 0.40 -3.92 21.66
N GLN A 475 1.05 -3.03 22.43
CA GLN A 475 0.46 -2.50 23.66
C GLN A 475 -0.86 -1.77 23.44
N ILE A 476 -1.04 -1.14 22.28
CA ILE A 476 -2.29 -0.45 21.91
C ILE A 476 -3.36 -1.47 21.54
N CYS A 477 -3.03 -2.45 20.71
CA CYS A 477 -3.97 -3.51 20.34
C CYS A 477 -4.40 -4.38 21.53
N ASP A 478 -3.57 -4.49 22.57
CA ASP A 478 -3.88 -5.26 23.79
C ASP A 478 -4.98 -4.59 24.64
N VAL A 479 -5.20 -3.27 24.51
CA VAL A 479 -6.19 -2.52 25.30
C VAL A 479 -7.45 -2.12 24.52
N VAL A 480 -7.44 -2.18 23.20
CA VAL A 480 -8.61 -1.87 22.36
C VAL A 480 -9.33 -3.16 21.98
N PRO A 481 -10.63 -3.31 22.32
CA PRO A 481 -11.42 -4.45 21.88
C PRO A 481 -11.64 -4.44 20.36
N GLY A 482 -11.60 -5.61 19.72
CA GLY A 482 -11.93 -5.74 18.30
C GLY A 482 -13.41 -5.45 18.00
N ALA A 483 -13.75 -5.29 16.72
CA ALA A 483 -15.10 -4.98 16.26
C ALA A 483 -16.14 -6.06 16.63
N ASP A 484 -15.71 -7.30 16.87
CA ASP A 484 -16.54 -8.40 17.38
C ASP A 484 -16.71 -8.37 18.91
N GLY A 485 -16.12 -7.41 19.60
CA GLY A 485 -16.12 -7.27 21.06
C GLY A 485 -15.12 -8.18 21.79
N LYS A 486 -14.32 -8.96 21.06
CA LYS A 486 -13.24 -9.77 21.63
C LYS A 486 -11.92 -8.97 21.59
N GLY A 487 -10.99 -9.30 22.44
CA GLY A 487 -9.67 -8.68 22.36
C GLY A 487 -9.00 -8.97 21.01
N MET A 488 -8.34 -7.99 20.42
CA MET A 488 -7.56 -8.20 19.20
C MET A 488 -6.45 -9.22 19.38
N VAL A 489 -6.01 -9.45 20.63
CA VAL A 489 -5.06 -10.51 21.02
C VAL A 489 -5.62 -11.91 20.82
N GLY A 490 -6.94 -12.13 21.02
CA GLY A 490 -7.59 -13.43 20.82
C GLY A 490 -7.63 -13.89 19.36
N MET A 491 -7.46 -12.98 18.41
CA MET A 491 -7.28 -13.31 16.99
C MET A 491 -5.86 -13.78 16.67
N ARG A 492 -4.90 -13.59 17.58
CA ARG A 492 -3.49 -14.02 17.46
C ARG A 492 -3.25 -15.50 17.75
N ASP A 493 -4.11 -16.14 18.57
CA ASP A 493 -3.89 -17.54 19.01
C ASP A 493 -4.01 -18.57 17.87
N GLN A 494 -4.44 -18.16 16.68
CA GLN A 494 -4.54 -19.08 15.54
C GLN A 494 -3.38 -18.99 14.55
N ARG A 495 -2.52 -17.97 14.61
CA ARG A 495 -1.28 -17.88 13.82
C ARG A 495 -0.30 -16.90 14.49
N ILE A 496 0.86 -17.40 14.87
CA ILE A 496 2.12 -16.72 15.06
C ILE A 496 2.10 -15.26 14.56
N ASP A 497 2.04 -14.29 15.43
CA ASP A 497 2.18 -12.86 15.23
C ASP A 497 2.08 -12.28 13.75
N PRO A 498 1.18 -12.74 12.90
CA PRO A 498 1.14 -12.30 11.51
C PRO A 498 0.29 -11.04 11.30
N LEU A 499 -0.21 -10.43 12.36
CA LEU A 499 -0.97 -9.19 12.27
C LEU A 499 -0.07 -7.94 12.33
N LEU A 500 1.18 -8.11 12.75
CA LEU A 500 2.21 -7.08 12.67
C LEU A 500 3.03 -7.32 11.40
N ASN A 501 2.71 -6.61 10.35
CA ASN A 501 3.42 -6.68 9.09
C ASN A 501 4.40 -5.51 8.97
N PRO A 502 5.57 -5.72 8.36
CA PRO A 502 6.42 -4.60 7.99
C PRO A 502 5.64 -3.68 7.03
N ILE A 503 5.77 -2.38 7.25
CA ILE A 503 5.11 -1.40 6.37
C ILE A 503 5.64 -1.55 4.94
N THR A 504 4.73 -1.59 3.98
CA THR A 504 5.05 -1.69 2.54
C THR A 504 4.54 -0.44 1.83
N GLY A 505 4.66 -0.36 0.51
CA GLY A 505 4.03 0.68 -0.28
C GLY A 505 2.54 0.41 -0.53
N GLY A 506 1.86 1.36 -1.17
CA GLY A 506 0.47 1.24 -1.61
C GLY A 506 -0.43 2.37 -1.11
N SER A 507 0.06 3.21 -0.18
CA SER A 507 -0.66 4.40 0.27
C SER A 507 0.32 5.52 0.67
N ASP A 508 -0.18 6.67 1.14
CA ASP A 508 0.59 7.87 1.39
C ASP A 508 1.74 7.69 2.40
N HIS A 509 1.63 6.72 3.33
CA HIS A 509 2.70 6.39 4.28
C HIS A 509 4.01 6.00 3.60
N GLN A 510 3.97 5.45 2.38
CA GLN A 510 5.20 5.09 1.67
C GLN A 510 6.09 6.31 1.40
N ASN A 511 5.50 7.47 1.12
CA ASN A 511 6.25 8.69 0.88
C ASN A 511 7.00 9.14 2.14
N PHE A 512 6.37 9.03 3.32
CA PHE A 512 6.99 9.34 4.60
C PHE A 512 8.09 8.35 4.99
N SER A 513 7.80 7.05 4.83
CA SER A 513 8.76 5.99 5.14
C SER A 513 9.95 6.00 4.19
N TYR A 514 9.71 6.05 2.87
CA TYR A 514 10.76 5.84 1.87
C TYR A 514 11.56 7.11 1.57
N MET A 515 10.90 8.28 1.53
CA MET A 515 11.60 9.54 1.24
C MET A 515 12.23 10.16 2.48
N LEU A 516 11.62 10.01 3.66
CA LEU A 516 12.04 10.70 4.88
C LEU A 516 12.64 9.78 5.95
N GLY A 517 12.39 8.47 5.90
CA GLY A 517 12.77 7.55 6.96
C GLY A 517 12.00 7.76 8.27
N VAL A 518 10.80 8.33 8.17
CA VAL A 518 9.92 8.55 9.33
C VAL A 518 9.23 7.25 9.69
N LEU A 519 9.20 6.92 10.99
CA LEU A 519 8.45 5.78 11.49
C LEU A 519 6.97 5.96 11.20
N SER A 520 6.39 5.00 10.50
CA SER A 520 5.03 5.09 9.98
C SER A 520 4.23 3.83 10.27
N THR A 521 2.91 3.97 10.37
CA THR A 521 1.99 2.84 10.46
C THR A 521 0.85 3.00 9.46
N SER A 522 0.20 1.88 9.14
CA SER A 522 -1.08 1.83 8.44
C SER A 522 -1.90 0.71 9.10
N ASN A 523 -3.01 1.06 9.73
CA ASN A 523 -3.78 0.19 10.59
C ASN A 523 -5.23 0.09 10.13
N GLY A 524 -5.84 -1.09 10.19
CA GLY A 524 -7.24 -1.25 9.86
C GLY A 524 -7.69 -2.70 9.68
N TYR A 525 -8.92 -2.89 9.29
CA TYR A 525 -9.50 -4.18 8.93
C TYR A 525 -9.27 -4.42 7.43
N TYR A 526 -8.33 -5.28 7.10
CA TYR A 526 -7.92 -5.56 5.73
C TYR A 526 -8.33 -6.97 5.28
N GLY A 527 -9.62 -7.14 5.04
CA GLY A 527 -10.13 -8.31 4.31
C GLY A 527 -10.01 -8.13 2.80
N TYR A 528 -10.60 -9.05 2.04
CA TYR A 528 -10.67 -8.90 0.59
C TYR A 528 -11.74 -7.87 0.20
N PHE A 529 -11.35 -6.89 -0.61
CA PHE A 529 -12.19 -5.78 -1.03
C PHE A 529 -12.50 -5.87 -2.54
N GLY A 530 -13.51 -6.66 -2.90
CA GLY A 530 -13.92 -6.84 -4.30
C GLY A 530 -14.55 -5.60 -4.95
N ALA A 531 -15.10 -4.68 -4.15
CA ALA A 531 -15.66 -3.43 -4.64
C ALA A 531 -14.63 -2.33 -4.91
N HIS A 532 -13.35 -2.57 -4.63
CA HIS A 532 -12.25 -1.62 -4.84
C HIS A 532 -12.30 -0.98 -6.23
N HIS A 533 -12.31 0.35 -6.29
CA HIS A 533 -12.35 1.19 -7.49
C HIS A 533 -13.52 0.90 -8.45
N THR A 534 -14.61 0.33 -7.95
CA THR A 534 -15.83 0.07 -8.73
C THR A 534 -16.98 0.97 -8.30
N ALA A 535 -18.08 0.94 -9.02
CA ALA A 535 -19.31 1.65 -8.63
C ALA A 535 -19.92 1.13 -7.31
N GLU A 536 -19.50 -0.05 -6.86
CA GLU A 536 -19.97 -0.68 -5.63
C GLU A 536 -19.20 -0.21 -4.38
N ASP A 537 -18.13 0.58 -4.53
CA ASP A 537 -17.52 1.31 -3.44
C ASP A 537 -18.32 2.56 -3.09
N ASN A 538 -19.52 2.34 -2.59
CA ASN A 538 -20.53 3.32 -2.23
C ASN A 538 -21.09 3.04 -0.83
N LEU A 539 -22.00 3.90 -0.35
CA LEU A 539 -22.59 3.77 0.99
C LEU A 539 -23.30 2.43 1.26
N ASP A 540 -23.91 1.83 0.24
CA ASP A 540 -24.59 0.54 0.39
C ASP A 540 -23.56 -0.60 0.44
N GLY A 541 -22.47 -0.48 -0.33
CA GLY A 541 -21.33 -1.36 -0.26
C GLY A 541 -20.65 -1.32 1.10
N LEU A 542 -20.33 -0.14 1.59
CA LEU A 542 -19.73 0.04 2.92
C LEU A 542 -20.55 -0.63 4.03
N ARG A 543 -21.87 -0.46 4.02
CA ARG A 543 -22.76 -1.11 5.00
C ARG A 543 -22.73 -2.64 4.94
N THR A 544 -22.33 -3.21 3.81
CA THR A 544 -22.16 -4.66 3.68
C THR A 544 -20.85 -5.12 4.31
N TYR A 545 -19.76 -4.35 4.12
CA TYR A 545 -18.46 -4.66 4.70
C TYR A 545 -18.38 -4.35 6.21
N ASP A 546 -18.93 -3.20 6.64
CA ASP A 546 -18.92 -2.75 8.05
C ASP A 546 -20.30 -2.35 8.53
N PRO A 547 -21.21 -3.31 8.78
CA PRO A 547 -22.52 -3.02 9.31
C PRO A 547 -22.45 -2.30 10.66
N GLY A 548 -22.91 -1.05 10.73
CA GLY A 548 -22.88 -0.23 11.94
C GLY A 548 -21.56 0.45 12.21
N MET A 549 -20.64 0.47 11.25
CA MET A 549 -19.35 1.19 11.28
C MET A 549 -18.46 0.80 12.48
N ARG A 550 -18.50 -0.47 12.87
CA ARG A 550 -17.76 -0.96 14.04
C ARG A 550 -16.26 -1.06 13.79
N GLN A 551 -15.88 -1.43 12.56
CA GLN A 551 -14.47 -1.49 12.16
C GLN A 551 -13.85 -0.09 12.14
N ALA A 552 -14.59 0.89 11.60
CA ALA A 552 -14.15 2.29 11.62
C ALA A 552 -13.98 2.82 13.05
N VAL A 553 -14.92 2.52 13.96
CA VAL A 553 -14.83 2.91 15.38
C VAL A 553 -13.59 2.32 16.05
N VAL A 554 -13.34 1.03 15.88
CA VAL A 554 -12.16 0.36 16.48
C VAL A 554 -10.87 0.93 15.90
N THR A 555 -10.83 1.19 14.60
CA THR A 555 -9.65 1.76 13.97
C THR A 555 -9.37 3.17 14.50
N ALA A 556 -10.40 4.03 14.68
CA ALA A 556 -10.25 5.34 15.32
C ALA A 556 -9.74 5.23 16.76
N GLN A 557 -10.21 4.25 17.53
CA GLN A 557 -9.70 4.01 18.89
C GLN A 557 -8.20 3.65 18.87
N VAL A 558 -7.75 2.82 17.93
CA VAL A 558 -6.34 2.43 17.81
C VAL A 558 -5.48 3.61 17.35
N THR A 559 -5.88 4.31 16.28
CA THR A 559 -5.12 5.45 15.72
C THR A 559 -5.05 6.62 16.70
N GLY A 560 -6.17 6.93 17.35
CA GLY A 560 -6.24 7.99 18.34
C GLY A 560 -5.36 7.70 19.56
N ILE A 561 -5.38 6.48 20.13
CA ILE A 561 -4.48 6.11 21.24
C ILE A 561 -3.04 6.12 20.79
N GLN A 562 -2.74 5.64 19.57
CA GLN A 562 -1.41 5.71 19.00
C GLN A 562 -0.89 7.13 18.96
N ALA A 563 -1.69 8.05 18.42
CA ALA A 563 -1.32 9.47 18.31
C ALA A 563 -1.13 10.13 19.69
N MET A 564 -2.02 9.84 20.66
CA MET A 564 -1.91 10.34 22.04
C MET A 564 -0.62 9.87 22.69
N ARG A 565 -0.37 8.56 22.67
CA ARG A 565 0.85 7.98 23.28
C ARG A 565 2.12 8.52 22.61
N ALA A 566 2.16 8.64 21.29
CA ALA A 566 3.29 9.21 20.58
C ALA A 566 3.48 10.70 20.88
N ALA A 567 2.39 11.48 20.92
CA ALA A 567 2.45 12.91 21.21
C ALA A 567 2.94 13.24 22.63
N ASN A 568 2.68 12.36 23.60
CA ASN A 568 2.98 12.55 25.01
C ASN A 568 4.16 11.73 25.53
N ALA A 569 4.71 10.80 24.73
CA ALA A 569 5.85 9.97 25.09
C ALA A 569 7.08 10.82 25.51
N THR A 570 7.87 10.32 26.43
CA THR A 570 9.13 10.94 26.88
C THR A 570 10.15 10.96 25.75
N VAL A 571 10.25 9.84 25.02
CA VAL A 571 11.07 9.64 23.82
C VAL A 571 10.25 8.93 22.75
N GLU A 572 10.78 8.77 21.54
CA GLU A 572 10.10 8.04 20.48
C GLU A 572 9.78 6.59 20.94
N PRO A 573 8.51 6.14 20.87
CA PRO A 573 8.10 4.88 21.45
C PRO A 573 8.47 3.70 20.54
N LEU A 574 9.73 3.33 20.54
CA LEU A 574 10.24 2.24 19.70
C LEU A 574 11.03 1.19 20.51
N ARG A 575 11.31 0.06 19.86
CA ARG A 575 12.28 -0.96 20.26
C ARG A 575 13.25 -1.18 19.11
N ILE A 576 14.48 -0.74 19.30
CA ILE A 576 15.47 -0.70 18.21
C ILE A 576 15.85 -2.13 17.73
N GLU A 577 15.74 -3.17 18.57
CA GLU A 577 16.00 -4.56 18.20
C GLU A 577 15.08 -5.08 17.09
N GLU A 578 13.88 -4.53 16.96
CA GLU A 578 12.92 -4.95 15.95
C GLU A 578 13.40 -4.66 14.52
N ILE A 579 14.28 -3.65 14.33
CA ILE A 579 14.84 -3.27 13.03
C ILE A 579 15.78 -4.38 12.51
N PRO A 580 16.89 -4.75 13.17
CA PRO A 580 17.75 -5.82 12.67
C PRO A 580 17.06 -7.19 12.67
N ALA A 581 16.06 -7.42 13.53
CA ALA A 581 15.27 -8.65 13.51
C ALA A 581 14.49 -8.75 12.18
N GLN A 582 13.79 -7.70 11.77
CA GLN A 582 13.07 -7.65 10.49
C GLN A 582 14.04 -7.75 9.30
N MET A 583 15.17 -7.05 9.35
CA MET A 583 16.17 -7.13 8.28
C MET A 583 16.71 -8.55 8.09
N LEU A 584 16.88 -9.33 9.15
CA LEU A 584 17.31 -10.73 9.08
C LEU A 584 16.23 -11.63 8.46
N GLU A 585 14.95 -11.37 8.73
CA GLU A 585 13.84 -12.08 8.10
C GLU A 585 13.75 -11.76 6.60
N ASP A 586 13.84 -10.49 6.23
CA ASP A 586 13.79 -10.03 4.85
C ASP A 586 15.00 -10.53 4.03
N LEU A 587 16.14 -10.77 4.67
CA LEU A 587 17.35 -11.24 4.02
C LEU A 587 17.18 -12.63 3.39
N LEU A 588 16.42 -13.52 3.98
CA LEU A 588 16.33 -14.92 3.55
C LEU A 588 15.76 -15.09 2.13
N PRO A 589 14.57 -14.55 1.79
CA PRO A 589 14.02 -14.68 0.44
C PRO A 589 14.92 -14.01 -0.63
N VAL A 590 15.56 -12.90 -0.29
CA VAL A 590 16.47 -12.20 -1.18
C VAL A 590 17.73 -13.00 -1.42
N GLN A 591 18.30 -13.58 -0.37
CA GLN A 591 19.47 -14.44 -0.47
C GLN A 591 19.21 -15.61 -1.42
N LEU A 592 18.05 -16.25 -1.32
CA LEU A 592 17.66 -17.35 -2.22
C LEU A 592 17.53 -16.89 -3.67
N ALA A 593 16.88 -15.74 -3.92
CA ALA A 593 16.71 -15.22 -5.27
C ALA A 593 18.04 -14.80 -5.91
N VAL A 594 18.93 -14.17 -5.15
CA VAL A 594 20.26 -13.75 -5.64
C VAL A 594 21.17 -14.95 -5.86
N PHE A 595 21.16 -15.93 -4.95
CA PHE A 595 21.94 -17.16 -5.08
C PHE A 595 21.60 -17.90 -6.38
N GLN A 596 20.30 -18.04 -6.68
CA GLN A 596 19.84 -18.66 -7.91
C GLN A 596 20.28 -17.88 -9.17
N LYS A 597 20.15 -16.56 -9.17
CA LYS A 597 20.51 -15.70 -10.31
C LYS A 597 22.01 -15.57 -10.54
N SER A 598 22.83 -15.61 -9.46
CA SER A 598 24.28 -15.47 -9.51
C SER A 598 25.01 -16.81 -9.63
N ASN A 599 24.33 -17.94 -9.77
CA ASN A 599 24.90 -19.28 -9.71
C ASN A 599 25.82 -19.48 -8.48
N GLY A 600 25.43 -18.94 -7.34
CA GLY A 600 26.16 -19.04 -6.08
C GLY A 600 27.35 -18.07 -5.93
N ALA A 601 27.57 -17.16 -6.87
CA ALA A 601 28.72 -16.23 -6.84
C ALA A 601 28.58 -15.13 -5.77
N VAL A 602 27.36 -14.81 -5.33
CA VAL A 602 27.10 -13.81 -4.29
C VAL A 602 26.62 -14.51 -3.03
N THR A 603 27.32 -14.28 -1.92
CA THR A 603 26.98 -14.78 -0.59
C THR A 603 26.72 -13.61 0.36
N PHE A 604 25.82 -13.82 1.31
CA PHE A 604 25.41 -12.80 2.28
C PHE A 604 25.96 -13.04 3.70
N GLY A 605 26.98 -13.87 3.83
CA GLY A 605 27.53 -14.27 5.13
C GLY A 605 28.03 -13.10 5.98
N GLU A 606 28.75 -12.15 5.38
CA GLU A 606 29.25 -10.96 6.10
C GLU A 606 28.12 -10.03 6.54
N LEU A 607 27.13 -9.82 5.69
CA LEU A 607 25.94 -9.00 6.02
C LEU A 607 25.16 -9.65 7.15
N ARG A 608 24.94 -10.96 7.09
CA ARG A 608 24.26 -11.68 8.15
C ARG A 608 24.99 -11.52 9.48
N GLN A 609 26.31 -11.72 9.52
CA GLN A 609 27.11 -11.51 10.73
C GLN A 609 27.06 -10.06 11.21
N ALA A 610 27.00 -9.08 10.33
CA ALA A 610 26.85 -7.69 10.72
C ALA A 610 25.47 -7.42 11.31
N LEU A 611 24.42 -7.97 10.72
CA LEU A 611 23.05 -7.87 11.28
C LEU A 611 22.90 -8.59 12.62
N ASP A 612 23.55 -9.75 12.80
CA ASP A 612 23.57 -10.44 14.10
C ASP A 612 24.24 -9.56 15.18
N ARG A 613 25.39 -8.93 14.87
CA ARG A 613 26.02 -7.97 15.82
C ARG A 613 25.15 -6.74 16.09
N TYR A 614 24.52 -6.21 15.04
CA TYR A 614 23.60 -5.09 15.20
C TYR A 614 22.41 -5.47 16.11
N LYS A 615 21.87 -6.67 15.94
CA LYS A 615 20.80 -7.19 16.79
C LYS A 615 21.25 -7.33 18.25
N GLU A 616 22.45 -7.82 18.50
CA GLU A 616 23.02 -7.91 19.87
C GLU A 616 23.16 -6.52 20.52
N ALA A 617 23.68 -5.53 19.81
CA ALA A 617 23.80 -4.16 20.29
C ALA A 617 22.41 -3.54 20.55
N ALA A 618 21.50 -3.70 19.61
CA ALA A 618 20.13 -3.21 19.70
C ALA A 618 19.39 -3.82 20.92
N HIS A 619 19.53 -5.12 21.14
CA HIS A 619 18.96 -5.79 22.31
C HIS A 619 19.49 -5.21 23.64
N ALA A 620 20.81 -4.98 23.73
CA ALA A 620 21.40 -4.36 24.92
C ALA A 620 20.89 -2.93 25.14
N THR A 621 20.69 -2.16 24.05
CA THR A 621 20.13 -0.81 24.08
C THR A 621 18.68 -0.83 24.57
N ASP A 622 17.83 -1.74 24.05
CA ASP A 622 16.44 -1.89 24.50
C ASP A 622 16.34 -2.27 25.97
N LEU A 623 17.23 -3.13 26.47
CA LEU A 623 17.29 -3.45 27.92
C LEU A 623 17.66 -2.23 28.78
N ALA A 624 18.59 -1.39 28.30
CA ALA A 624 18.95 -0.15 29.00
C ALA A 624 17.78 0.84 28.97
N MET A 625 17.09 0.99 27.82
CA MET A 625 15.91 1.83 27.69
C MET A 625 14.80 1.38 28.65
N GLN A 626 14.46 0.10 28.68
CA GLN A 626 13.43 -0.46 29.59
C GLN A 626 13.76 -0.20 31.06
N GLN A 627 15.05 -0.30 31.44
CA GLN A 627 15.48 0.02 32.81
C GLN A 627 15.32 1.51 33.12
N ALA A 628 15.64 2.39 32.18
CA ALA A 628 15.46 3.84 32.32
C ALA A 628 13.97 4.22 32.40
N GLU A 629 13.14 3.63 31.53
CA GLU A 629 11.68 3.75 31.56
C GLU A 629 11.12 3.38 32.94
N ALA A 630 11.48 2.19 33.47
CA ALA A 630 11.00 1.67 34.74
C ALA A 630 11.43 2.52 35.94
N LYS A 631 12.61 3.16 35.87
CA LYS A 631 13.11 4.08 36.91
C LYS A 631 12.56 5.51 36.76
N GLY A 632 11.92 5.85 35.66
CA GLY A 632 11.55 7.21 35.34
C GLY A 632 12.75 8.12 35.07
N ASP A 633 13.86 7.55 34.59
CA ASP A 633 15.11 8.27 34.33
C ASP A 633 15.09 8.89 32.94
N VAL A 634 14.49 10.08 32.85
CA VAL A 634 14.32 10.85 31.61
C VAL A 634 15.66 11.18 30.94
N VAL A 635 16.71 11.43 31.73
CA VAL A 635 18.03 11.81 31.18
C VAL A 635 18.65 10.64 30.44
N SER A 636 18.65 9.46 31.05
CA SER A 636 19.13 8.24 30.39
C SER A 636 18.28 7.89 29.17
N MET A 637 16.94 7.99 29.27
CA MET A 637 16.06 7.73 28.12
C MET A 637 16.39 8.64 26.94
N GLN A 638 16.58 9.94 27.15
CA GLN A 638 16.90 10.90 26.09
C GLN A 638 18.27 10.62 25.45
N ALA A 639 19.24 10.23 26.25
CA ALA A 639 20.56 9.89 25.76
C ALA A 639 20.52 8.60 24.89
N ILE A 640 19.85 7.56 25.36
CA ILE A 640 19.67 6.31 24.60
C ILE A 640 18.90 6.59 23.30
N ALA A 641 17.81 7.38 23.35
CA ALA A 641 17.03 7.75 22.16
C ALA A 641 17.85 8.51 21.10
N ALA A 642 18.86 9.31 21.53
CA ALA A 642 19.79 9.94 20.60
C ALA A 642 20.67 8.91 19.85
N ASP A 643 21.13 7.87 20.54
CA ASP A 643 21.89 6.79 19.91
C ASP A 643 21.01 5.93 18.98
N GLU A 644 19.76 5.66 19.37
CA GLU A 644 18.77 5.00 18.51
C GLU A 644 18.49 5.80 17.23
N GLN A 645 18.35 7.12 17.34
CA GLN A 645 18.18 8.00 16.19
C GLN A 645 19.42 7.98 15.27
N ALA A 646 20.62 8.07 15.85
CA ALA A 646 21.87 8.01 15.09
C ALA A 646 22.02 6.65 14.37
N SER A 647 21.61 5.57 15.04
CA SER A 647 21.59 4.22 14.44
C SER A 647 20.63 4.14 13.24
N ARG A 648 19.43 4.70 13.35
CA ARG A 648 18.47 4.74 12.21
C ARG A 648 18.97 5.65 11.09
N ASP A 649 19.59 6.78 11.43
CA ASP A 649 20.15 7.71 10.44
C ASP A 649 21.26 7.09 9.58
N ALA A 650 21.95 6.07 10.08
CA ALA A 650 22.92 5.32 9.29
C ALA A 650 22.30 4.65 8.03
N PHE A 651 21.03 4.33 8.08
CA PHE A 651 20.29 3.75 6.94
C PHE A 651 19.65 4.78 6.00
N TYR A 652 19.78 6.08 6.31
CA TYR A 652 19.23 7.14 5.47
C TYR A 652 20.27 7.68 4.47
N LEU A 653 19.91 7.69 3.20
CA LEU A 653 20.73 8.18 2.10
C LEU A 653 20.19 9.53 1.60
N SER A 654 20.89 10.62 1.87
CA SER A 654 20.45 11.97 1.49
C SER A 654 20.28 12.18 -0.03
N GLY A 655 20.99 11.40 -0.86
CA GLY A 655 20.87 11.43 -2.33
C GLY A 655 19.89 10.40 -2.91
N GLY A 656 19.26 9.59 -2.08
CA GLY A 656 18.48 8.44 -2.54
C GLY A 656 19.32 7.30 -3.10
N LEU A 657 18.68 6.22 -3.54
CA LEU A 657 19.36 5.08 -4.19
C LEU A 657 19.79 5.46 -5.61
N LEU A 658 20.91 4.89 -6.06
CA LEU A 658 21.55 5.25 -7.35
C LEU A 658 20.63 5.06 -8.57
N GLU A 659 19.74 4.09 -8.53
CA GLU A 659 18.83 3.76 -9.63
C GLU A 659 17.39 4.29 -9.39
N ASN A 660 17.09 4.72 -8.18
CA ASN A 660 15.81 5.34 -7.85
C ASN A 660 15.96 6.33 -6.69
N ALA A 661 16.07 7.61 -7.02
CA ALA A 661 16.25 8.70 -6.05
C ALA A 661 15.05 8.90 -5.10
N TYR A 662 13.94 8.20 -5.33
CA TYR A 662 12.78 8.21 -4.44
C TYR A 662 13.01 7.49 -3.11
N TYR A 663 13.80 6.41 -3.13
CA TYR A 663 14.10 5.63 -1.93
C TYR A 663 15.32 6.21 -1.21
N HIS A 664 15.12 6.77 -0.04
CA HIS A 664 16.18 7.31 0.82
C HIS A 664 16.56 6.36 1.96
N THR A 665 15.75 5.37 2.29
CA THR A 665 16.01 4.44 3.38
C THR A 665 16.44 3.08 2.88
N ILE A 666 17.45 2.49 3.55
CA ILE A 666 18.00 1.16 3.28
C ILE A 666 17.90 0.22 4.50
N ASP A 667 17.17 0.61 5.53
CA ASP A 667 16.88 -0.19 6.72
C ASP A 667 15.95 -1.39 6.43
N ARG A 668 15.37 -1.41 5.24
CA ARG A 668 14.57 -2.52 4.74
C ARG A 668 15.32 -3.18 3.59
N VAL A 669 15.81 -4.37 3.85
CA VAL A 669 16.47 -5.22 2.84
C VAL A 669 15.58 -5.35 1.60
N TYR A 670 14.26 -5.35 1.78
CA TYR A 670 13.29 -5.44 0.69
C TYR A 670 13.27 -4.19 -0.21
N THR A 671 13.48 -2.99 0.31
CA THR A 671 13.54 -1.76 -0.49
C THR A 671 14.89 -1.56 -1.18
N SER A 672 15.97 -2.11 -0.58
CA SER A 672 17.33 -2.04 -1.17
C SER A 672 17.59 -3.18 -2.16
N PHE A 673 16.92 -4.29 -2.03
CA PHE A 673 17.10 -5.49 -2.83
C PHE A 673 16.18 -5.62 -4.05
N PRO A 674 15.07 -4.89 -4.21
CA PRO A 674 14.45 -4.80 -5.54
C PRO A 674 15.44 -4.36 -6.59
N GLU A 675 16.38 -3.45 -6.30
CA GLU A 675 17.48 -3.13 -7.19
C GLU A 675 18.34 -4.36 -7.50
N ILE A 676 18.61 -5.20 -6.50
CA ILE A 676 19.36 -6.44 -6.69
C ILE A 676 18.56 -7.48 -7.47
N VAL A 677 17.28 -7.64 -7.11
CA VAL A 677 16.40 -8.63 -7.73
C VAL A 677 15.99 -8.18 -9.14
N PHE A 678 15.83 -6.88 -9.37
CA PHE A 678 15.33 -6.29 -10.61
C PHE A 678 16.40 -5.80 -11.56
N ALA A 679 17.64 -5.59 -11.10
CA ALA A 679 18.78 -5.15 -11.93
C ALA A 679 19.19 -6.15 -13.03
N GLY A 680 18.37 -7.15 -13.32
CA GLY A 680 18.61 -8.09 -14.41
C GLY A 680 19.96 -8.82 -14.34
N GLY A 681 20.55 -8.96 -13.14
CA GLY A 681 21.81 -9.69 -12.95
C GLY A 681 23.08 -8.87 -13.18
N LYS A 682 23.04 -7.54 -13.18
CA LYS A 682 24.24 -6.73 -13.21
C LYS A 682 25.00 -6.83 -11.88
N ASP A 683 26.04 -7.65 -11.84
CA ASP A 683 26.88 -7.90 -10.67
C ASP A 683 27.38 -6.62 -9.96
N THR A 684 27.61 -5.55 -10.71
CA THR A 684 28.08 -4.27 -10.13
C THR A 684 27.04 -3.58 -9.27
N VAL A 685 25.75 -3.64 -9.63
CA VAL A 685 24.64 -3.03 -8.85
C VAL A 685 24.40 -3.83 -7.58
N ILE A 686 24.41 -5.16 -7.68
CA ILE A 686 24.27 -6.07 -6.54
C ILE A 686 25.37 -5.81 -5.52
N LYS A 687 26.62 -5.75 -5.96
CA LYS A 687 27.78 -5.51 -5.09
C LYS A 687 27.75 -4.13 -4.44
N SER A 688 27.31 -3.10 -5.17
CA SER A 688 27.21 -1.75 -4.64
C SER A 688 26.12 -1.62 -3.57
N ALA A 689 24.92 -2.18 -3.80
CA ALA A 689 23.85 -2.19 -2.81
C ALA A 689 24.26 -2.98 -1.56
N TYR A 690 24.86 -4.16 -1.74
CA TYR A 690 25.39 -4.97 -0.64
C TYR A 690 26.40 -4.21 0.22
N ALA A 691 27.37 -3.55 -0.39
CA ALA A 691 28.41 -2.80 0.33
C ALA A 691 27.80 -1.63 1.13
N ARG A 692 26.79 -0.95 0.59
CA ARG A 692 26.10 0.16 1.29
C ARG A 692 25.36 -0.35 2.53
N ILE A 693 24.59 -1.42 2.40
CA ILE A 693 23.84 -2.00 3.54
C ILE A 693 24.81 -2.50 4.61
N LEU A 694 25.87 -3.18 4.22
CA LEU A 694 26.90 -3.66 5.15
C LEU A 694 27.55 -2.49 5.93
N SER A 695 27.91 -1.42 5.22
CA SER A 695 28.48 -0.21 5.85
C SER A 695 27.49 0.47 6.77
N ALA A 696 26.23 0.62 6.34
CA ALA A 696 25.17 1.21 7.16
C ALA A 696 24.92 0.39 8.44
N THR A 697 24.88 -0.94 8.32
CA THR A 697 24.72 -1.84 9.48
C THR A 697 25.84 -1.70 10.48
N GLN A 698 27.09 -1.54 10.04
CA GLN A 698 28.23 -1.29 10.93
C GLN A 698 28.11 0.06 11.64
N LEU A 699 27.80 1.13 10.89
CA LEU A 699 27.60 2.47 11.48
C LEU A 699 26.45 2.48 12.49
N ALA A 700 25.34 1.80 12.18
CA ALA A 700 24.21 1.66 13.08
C ALA A 700 24.59 0.94 14.38
N THR A 701 25.40 -0.12 14.27
CA THR A 701 25.92 -0.85 15.42
C THR A 701 26.84 0.03 16.28
N ASP A 702 27.77 0.74 15.64
CA ASP A 702 28.73 1.63 16.31
C ASP A 702 28.01 2.76 17.07
N ALA A 703 26.93 3.31 16.50
CA ALA A 703 26.11 4.33 17.14
C ALA A 703 25.53 3.83 18.48
N LEU A 704 25.01 2.62 18.52
CA LEU A 704 24.46 2.03 19.76
C LEU A 704 25.53 1.70 20.82
N HIS A 705 26.78 1.42 20.41
CA HIS A 705 27.87 1.14 21.34
C HIS A 705 28.40 2.38 22.07
N GLN A 706 28.16 3.59 21.61
CA GLN A 706 28.67 4.81 22.24
C GLN A 706 28.19 5.00 23.68
N HIS A 707 26.96 4.62 23.94
CA HIS A 707 26.36 4.73 25.29
C HIS A 707 26.64 3.54 26.20
N LEU A 708 26.74 2.33 25.65
CA LEU A 708 27.01 1.12 26.43
C LEU A 708 28.44 1.08 26.98
N SER A 709 29.33 1.92 26.46
CA SER A 709 30.75 2.01 26.89
C SER A 709 31.05 3.22 27.81
N SER A 710 30.11 4.09 28.08
CA SER A 710 30.18 5.21 29.01
C SER A 710 29.46 4.93 30.32
#